data_f0a3f91ef4d152ca9bc80378b379f1e0
#
_entry.id   f0a3f91ef4d152ca9bc80378b379f1e0
#
_cell.length_a   1.000
_cell.length_b   1.000
_cell.length_c   1.000
_cell.angle_alpha   90.00
_cell.angle_beta   90.00
_cell.angle_gamma   90.00
#
_symmetry.space_group_name_H-M   'P 1'
#
loop_
_entity.id
_entity.type
_entity.pdbx_description
1 polymer ?
#
loop_
_entity_poly.entity_id
_entity_poly.type
_entity_poly.pdbx_seq_one_letter_code
_entity_poly.pdbx_strand_id
1 'polypeptide(L)'
;VTVQRALDEGKPKSALEALAGIEEGAIAAKAWDEAARAIATKVIAETGDRPQEDPERLVRLEAALEKAPAEVKPVLEAILANWTWGFFQNNQWRFAQRTGGASGGVNDEGKAVDGIAGIASWDLPRIIAEIRRRFTQALEPAERLQSLPVGEWNQILDKGSMPDAWRPTVWDVVAHDALAFAASGVRGLADPEDVFEIEIDSPALGTRQAFLAWRPEEATTDSDSPLLGEMTLFRRLLEAHAGDADRTALLAADLDRIERASATAISPGGDDDRTARTIAALEALLADCGDNEVAALVRHRLAGVVRQGDDDDAVVKARRIAAAGAASHPDSAGGKLCKNLVAEIDGKSLELFTERTWTAPWPAIRVRYKNLTKVHVRILKADWLARLRAGKPQWQWLDDGDRAKLVAAKPLKAFAADLPATEDLRDHTHDISAPQDLPPGAYWVLASADDDFGPEDNIVATTLVWVTRLAVVQRIDVFPGAGGPLAGHVVDSSSGVPVAGATVQAFVQSQNGSPPPFEPGATVTTDADGFYEIAIEPRRETLLQVKATLDGAVHEIASDPRAVWQQDQPQQHASFILMADRGIHRPGQIVRYKGILAHTDRTKGVYRALADRAVSVTFRDANGRELSRQPQTTNATGSFHGEFAIPSGALPGQW
;
A
#
# COMPACT_ATOMS: atom_id res chain seq x y z
N VAL A 1 4.51 25.36 27.70
CA VAL A 1 4.45 26.55 26.78
C VAL A 1 5.85 27.10 26.47
N THR A 2 6.74 27.28 27.47
CA THR A 2 8.07 27.86 27.25
C THR A 2 9.01 26.92 26.46
N VAL A 3 9.00 25.61 26.74
CA VAL A 3 9.82 24.61 26.06
C VAL A 3 9.38 24.44 24.59
N GLN A 4 8.08 24.21 24.37
CA GLN A 4 7.56 24.04 23.01
C GLN A 4 7.83 25.29 22.16
N ARG A 5 7.60 26.46 22.69
CA ARG A 5 7.91 27.72 22.00
C ARG A 5 9.39 27.84 21.63
N ALA A 6 10.29 27.43 22.53
CA ALA A 6 11.73 27.47 22.25
C ALA A 6 12.14 26.47 21.16
N LEU A 7 11.52 25.29 21.12
CA LEU A 7 11.72 24.30 20.05
C LEU A 7 11.18 24.80 18.71
N ASP A 8 9.97 25.36 18.68
CA ASP A 8 9.34 25.91 17.47
C ASP A 8 10.12 27.12 16.91
N GLU A 9 10.76 27.88 17.78
CA GLU A 9 11.63 29.02 17.40
C GLU A 9 13.06 28.59 16.99
N GLY A 10 13.36 27.28 16.96
CA GLY A 10 14.70 26.76 16.63
C GLY A 10 15.78 27.09 17.66
N LYS A 11 15.42 27.17 18.94
CA LYS A 11 16.31 27.48 20.07
C LYS A 11 16.51 26.25 20.98
N PRO A 12 17.16 25.18 20.51
CA PRO A 12 17.28 23.93 21.26
C PRO A 12 18.03 24.10 22.60
N LYS A 13 19.03 24.95 22.69
CA LYS A 13 19.75 25.18 23.94
C LYS A 13 18.86 25.73 25.05
N SER A 14 18.06 26.74 24.74
CA SER A 14 17.12 27.32 25.71
C SER A 14 16.02 26.32 26.11
N ALA A 15 15.58 25.47 25.19
CA ALA A 15 14.66 24.41 25.50
C ALA A 15 15.30 23.35 26.45
N LEU A 16 16.54 22.97 26.22
CA LEU A 16 17.27 22.01 27.06
C LEU A 16 17.54 22.54 28.47
N GLU A 17 17.92 23.81 28.59
CA GLU A 17 18.09 24.48 29.89
C GLU A 17 16.77 24.52 30.67
N ALA A 18 15.67 24.86 30.01
CA ALA A 18 14.35 24.88 30.65
C ALA A 18 13.91 23.47 31.07
N LEU A 19 14.15 22.46 30.23
CA LEU A 19 13.83 21.05 30.53
C LEU A 19 14.64 20.51 31.71
N ALA A 20 15.93 20.84 31.82
CA ALA A 20 16.76 20.49 32.96
C ALA A 20 16.21 21.06 34.28
N GLY A 21 15.79 22.32 34.26
CA GLY A 21 15.19 22.95 35.43
C GLY A 21 13.82 22.34 35.81
N ILE A 22 13.02 21.95 34.82
CA ILE A 22 11.74 21.24 35.05
C ILE A 22 12.01 19.84 35.62
N GLU A 23 12.96 19.09 35.09
CA GLU A 23 13.35 17.77 35.57
C GLU A 23 13.77 17.81 37.04
N GLU A 24 14.70 18.70 37.39
CA GLU A 24 15.19 18.88 38.77
C GLU A 24 14.05 19.29 39.73
N GLY A 25 13.24 20.28 39.34
CA GLY A 25 12.09 20.74 40.12
C GLY A 25 11.04 19.68 40.34
N ALA A 26 10.70 18.92 39.29
CA ALA A 26 9.73 17.83 39.35
C ALA A 26 10.19 16.68 40.24
N ILE A 27 11.47 16.29 40.17
CA ILE A 27 12.07 15.27 41.04
C ILE A 27 12.04 15.75 42.50
N ALA A 28 12.43 17.00 42.77
CA ALA A 28 12.43 17.57 44.10
C ALA A 28 11.02 17.67 44.70
N ALA A 29 10.02 17.97 43.89
CA ALA A 29 8.61 18.04 44.24
C ALA A 29 7.91 16.67 44.28
N LYS A 30 8.60 15.58 43.87
CA LYS A 30 8.05 14.24 43.66
C LYS A 30 6.89 14.21 42.63
N ALA A 31 6.91 15.12 41.67
CA ALA A 31 6.00 15.17 40.53
C ALA A 31 6.51 14.21 39.42
N TRP A 32 6.38 12.90 39.67
CA TRP A 32 7.05 11.85 38.90
C TRP A 32 6.66 11.82 37.41
N ASP A 33 5.41 12.15 37.10
CA ASP A 33 4.89 12.18 35.73
C ASP A 33 5.49 13.34 34.93
N GLU A 34 5.63 14.50 35.59
CA GLU A 34 6.30 15.68 35.01
C GLU A 34 7.79 15.42 34.80
N ALA A 35 8.43 14.73 35.75
CA ALA A 35 9.84 14.32 35.62
C ALA A 35 10.05 13.37 34.43
N ALA A 36 9.18 12.35 34.27
CA ALA A 36 9.25 11.42 33.13
C ALA A 36 9.09 12.14 31.80
N ARG A 37 8.09 13.05 31.70
CA ARG A 37 7.87 13.87 30.50
C ARG A 37 9.07 14.76 30.20
N ALA A 38 9.62 15.41 31.21
CA ALA A 38 10.79 16.28 31.03
C ALA A 38 12.01 15.51 30.51
N ILE A 39 12.29 14.33 31.07
CA ILE A 39 13.39 13.46 30.64
C ILE A 39 13.21 13.01 29.18
N ALA A 40 12.04 12.49 28.82
CA ALA A 40 11.77 12.03 27.47
C ALA A 40 11.84 13.19 26.44
N THR A 41 11.22 14.34 26.74
CA THR A 41 11.27 15.52 25.88
C THR A 41 12.70 16.04 25.70
N LYS A 42 13.52 15.98 26.77
CA LYS A 42 14.93 16.37 26.73
C LYS A 42 15.73 15.47 25.77
N VAL A 43 15.53 14.15 25.83
CA VAL A 43 16.16 13.21 24.89
C VAL A 43 15.74 13.51 23.45
N ILE A 44 14.45 13.78 23.19
CA ILE A 44 13.96 14.19 21.87
C ILE A 44 14.65 15.47 21.40
N ALA A 45 14.70 16.50 22.26
CA ALA A 45 15.32 17.80 21.94
C ALA A 45 16.85 17.67 21.70
N GLU A 46 17.55 16.80 22.44
CA GLU A 46 18.97 16.55 22.27
C GLU A 46 19.31 15.81 20.97
N THR A 47 18.40 14.94 20.52
CA THR A 47 18.60 14.15 19.30
C THR A 47 18.07 14.87 18.06
N GLY A 48 17.13 15.82 18.20
CA GLY A 48 16.61 16.65 17.11
C GLY A 48 16.11 15.84 15.91
N ASP A 49 16.34 16.35 14.71
CA ASP A 49 15.97 15.75 13.42
C ASP A 49 16.97 14.68 12.94
N ARG A 50 17.62 13.96 13.86
CA ARG A 50 18.51 12.85 13.45
C ARG A 50 17.74 11.82 12.64
N PRO A 51 18.40 11.17 11.67
CA PRO A 51 17.77 10.08 10.92
C PRO A 51 17.17 9.03 11.86
N GLN A 52 15.99 8.52 11.53
CA GLN A 52 15.32 7.45 12.29
C GLN A 52 16.17 6.17 12.39
N GLU A 53 17.23 6.10 11.62
CA GLU A 53 18.21 5.02 11.57
C GLU A 53 19.32 5.18 12.61
N ASP A 54 19.39 6.33 13.31
CA ASP A 54 20.39 6.60 14.33
C ASP A 54 19.91 6.05 15.69
N PRO A 55 20.67 5.14 16.35
CA PRO A 55 20.28 4.58 17.64
C PRO A 55 20.48 5.55 18.82
N GLU A 56 21.04 6.72 18.62
CA GLU A 56 21.42 7.68 19.67
C GLU A 56 20.26 8.01 20.62
N ARG A 57 19.03 8.10 20.10
CA ARG A 57 17.84 8.37 20.92
C ARG A 57 17.59 7.25 21.94
N LEU A 58 17.77 5.99 21.52
CA LEU A 58 17.62 4.84 22.40
C LEU A 58 18.73 4.80 23.47
N VAL A 59 19.95 5.04 23.05
CA VAL A 59 21.13 5.06 23.95
C VAL A 59 20.97 6.12 25.04
N ARG A 60 20.52 7.33 24.66
CA ARG A 60 20.31 8.41 25.63
C ARG A 60 19.17 8.16 26.57
N LEU A 61 18.06 7.56 26.08
CA LEU A 61 16.95 7.23 26.96
C LEU A 61 17.31 6.10 27.93
N GLU A 62 18.06 5.08 27.48
CA GLU A 62 18.57 4.02 28.37
C GLU A 62 19.48 4.57 29.45
N ALA A 63 20.41 5.47 29.10
CA ALA A 63 21.30 6.12 30.08
C ALA A 63 20.52 7.04 31.06
N ALA A 64 19.44 7.65 30.63
CA ALA A 64 18.55 8.43 31.49
C ALA A 64 17.75 7.52 32.43
N LEU A 65 17.23 6.41 31.92
CA LEU A 65 16.51 5.38 32.68
C LEU A 65 17.33 4.80 33.84
N GLU A 66 18.63 4.52 33.61
CA GLU A 66 19.51 4.01 34.64
C GLU A 66 19.59 4.97 35.85
N LYS A 67 19.63 6.26 35.60
CA LYS A 67 19.79 7.33 36.59
C LYS A 67 18.49 7.80 37.21
N ALA A 68 17.33 7.49 36.56
CA ALA A 68 16.03 7.96 36.97
C ALA A 68 15.60 7.41 38.34
N PRO A 69 14.79 8.17 39.12
CA PRO A 69 14.11 7.66 40.29
C PRO A 69 13.25 6.42 40.00
N ALA A 70 13.12 5.52 40.97
CA ALA A 70 12.39 4.26 40.80
C ALA A 70 10.96 4.46 40.34
N GLU A 71 10.29 5.53 40.77
CA GLU A 71 8.91 5.89 40.41
C GLU A 71 8.77 6.37 38.96
N VAL A 72 9.84 6.85 38.35
CA VAL A 72 9.87 7.35 36.95
C VAL A 72 10.20 6.21 35.96
N LYS A 73 10.97 5.20 36.41
CA LYS A 73 11.45 4.11 35.55
C LYS A 73 10.36 3.40 34.74
N PRO A 74 9.20 3.03 35.30
CA PRO A 74 8.16 2.33 34.53
C PRO A 74 7.70 3.07 33.28
N VAL A 75 7.58 4.39 33.37
CA VAL A 75 7.17 5.22 32.21
C VAL A 75 8.28 5.31 31.17
N LEU A 76 9.53 5.49 31.61
CA LEU A 76 10.67 5.54 30.68
C LEU A 76 10.91 4.19 29.98
N GLU A 77 10.67 3.05 30.67
CA GLU A 77 10.70 1.72 30.06
C GLU A 77 9.62 1.57 28.97
N ALA A 78 8.40 2.06 29.24
CA ALA A 78 7.33 2.07 28.27
C ALA A 78 7.71 2.84 27.01
N ILE A 79 8.25 4.04 27.17
CA ILE A 79 8.74 4.87 26.07
C ILE A 79 9.89 4.18 25.31
N LEU A 80 10.83 3.56 26.04
CA LEU A 80 11.98 2.88 25.43
C LEU A 80 11.55 1.64 24.65
N ALA A 81 10.55 0.89 25.13
CA ALA A 81 9.98 -0.25 24.42
C ALA A 81 9.37 0.19 23.08
N ASN A 82 8.53 1.23 23.09
CA ASN A 82 7.93 1.79 21.90
C ASN A 82 8.99 2.32 20.92
N TRP A 83 9.97 3.10 21.38
CA TRP A 83 11.03 3.63 20.52
C TRP A 83 11.93 2.52 19.93
N THR A 84 12.19 1.43 20.68
CA THR A 84 12.95 0.29 20.16
C THR A 84 12.18 -0.41 19.04
N TRP A 85 10.88 -0.57 19.20
CA TRP A 85 10.02 -1.09 18.16
C TRP A 85 9.99 -0.16 16.91
N GLY A 86 9.81 1.14 17.12
CA GLY A 86 9.87 2.13 16.03
C GLY A 86 11.23 2.12 15.30
N PHE A 87 12.33 2.00 16.02
CA PHE A 87 13.65 1.86 15.42
C PHE A 87 13.74 0.61 14.53
N PHE A 88 13.24 -0.53 14.99
CA PHE A 88 13.21 -1.75 14.19
C PHE A 88 12.36 -1.56 12.93
N GLN A 89 11.15 -1.00 13.03
CA GLN A 89 10.27 -0.78 11.89
C GLN A 89 10.94 0.05 10.78
N ASN A 90 11.69 1.07 11.15
CA ASN A 90 12.40 1.94 10.20
C ASN A 90 13.68 1.30 9.63
N ASN A 91 14.16 0.20 10.23
CA ASN A 91 15.43 -0.43 9.88
C ASN A 91 15.29 -1.92 9.51
N GLN A 92 14.08 -2.43 9.27
CA GLN A 92 13.82 -3.87 9.04
C GLN A 92 14.76 -4.51 8.02
N TRP A 93 15.06 -3.81 6.94
CA TRP A 93 15.94 -4.28 5.87
C TRP A 93 17.35 -4.59 6.34
N ARG A 94 17.86 -3.89 7.37
CA ARG A 94 19.20 -4.12 7.94
C ARG A 94 19.23 -5.43 8.73
N PHE A 95 18.18 -5.70 9.49
CA PHE A 95 18.10 -6.88 10.34
C PHE A 95 17.79 -8.15 9.55
N ALA A 96 16.93 -8.05 8.53
CA ALA A 96 16.55 -9.18 7.67
C ALA A 96 17.71 -9.73 6.84
N GLN A 97 18.73 -8.91 6.56
CA GLN A 97 19.90 -9.33 5.77
C GLN A 97 21.05 -9.86 6.63
N ARG A 98 20.97 -9.76 7.96
CA ARG A 98 22.03 -10.17 8.87
C ARG A 98 21.82 -11.57 9.38
N THR A 99 22.84 -12.39 9.24
CA THR A 99 22.91 -13.72 9.84
C THR A 99 23.63 -13.62 11.17
N GLY A 100 23.05 -14.19 12.23
CA GLY A 100 23.62 -14.17 13.57
C GLY A 100 25.02 -14.77 13.62
N GLY A 101 25.88 -14.20 14.41
CA GLY A 101 27.27 -14.70 14.56
C GLY A 101 28.12 -13.91 15.51
N ALA A 102 27.71 -12.75 15.97
CA ALA A 102 28.45 -12.02 16.99
C ALA A 102 27.60 -11.85 18.27
N SER A 103 27.95 -12.52 19.31
CA SER A 103 27.37 -12.36 20.66
C SER A 103 27.71 -11.01 21.32
N GLY A 104 28.27 -10.05 20.56
CA GLY A 104 28.50 -8.67 20.96
C GLY A 104 28.23 -7.73 19.81
N GLY A 105 27.48 -6.63 20.04
CA GLY A 105 27.38 -5.54 19.08
C GLY A 105 28.76 -4.94 18.82
N VAL A 106 28.96 -4.39 17.62
CA VAL A 106 30.14 -3.55 17.32
C VAL A 106 29.65 -2.16 16.90
N ASN A 107 30.36 -1.12 17.26
CA ASN A 107 30.12 0.22 16.74
C ASN A 107 30.67 0.37 15.30
N ASP A 108 30.48 1.54 14.70
CA ASP A 108 30.96 1.86 13.36
C ASP A 108 32.49 1.74 13.22
N GLU A 109 33.23 1.77 14.35
CA GLU A 109 34.70 1.57 14.40
C GLU A 109 35.09 0.08 14.57
N GLY A 110 34.11 -0.85 14.62
CA GLY A 110 34.37 -2.29 14.82
C GLY A 110 34.73 -2.71 16.25
N LYS A 111 34.54 -1.82 17.24
CA LYS A 111 34.75 -2.16 18.65
C LYS A 111 33.50 -2.81 19.24
N ALA A 112 33.70 -3.85 20.07
CA ALA A 112 32.61 -4.48 20.80
C ALA A 112 31.92 -3.46 21.72
N VAL A 113 30.60 -3.39 21.61
CA VAL A 113 29.74 -2.51 22.42
C VAL A 113 28.64 -3.35 23.03
N ASP A 114 28.49 -3.26 24.33
CA ASP A 114 27.42 -3.93 25.06
C ASP A 114 26.14 -3.07 25.08
N GLY A 115 24.97 -3.73 25.22
CA GLY A 115 23.70 -3.08 25.35
C GLY A 115 23.16 -2.46 24.05
N ILE A 116 22.21 -1.57 24.20
CA ILE A 116 21.46 -0.95 23.08
C ILE A 116 22.34 -0.08 22.16
N ALA A 117 23.48 0.36 22.65
CA ALA A 117 24.46 1.10 21.84
C ALA A 117 24.99 0.29 20.64
N GLY A 118 24.94 -1.04 20.74
CA GLY A 118 25.30 -1.95 19.65
C GLY A 118 24.14 -2.34 18.72
N ILE A 119 22.94 -1.82 18.92
CA ILE A 119 21.71 -2.24 18.23
C ILE A 119 21.84 -2.19 16.71
N ALA A 120 22.58 -1.22 16.18
CA ALA A 120 22.82 -1.08 14.76
C ALA A 120 23.57 -2.28 14.13
N SER A 121 24.23 -3.11 14.94
CA SER A 121 24.96 -4.31 14.49
C SER A 121 24.28 -5.64 14.84
N TRP A 122 23.14 -5.61 15.53
CA TRP A 122 22.42 -6.81 15.93
C TRP A 122 21.81 -7.55 14.72
N ASP A 123 21.57 -8.84 14.90
CA ASP A 123 20.81 -9.67 13.98
C ASP A 123 19.31 -9.63 14.32
N LEU A 124 18.49 -10.20 13.42
CA LEU A 124 17.04 -10.24 13.58
C LEU A 124 16.62 -10.95 14.88
N PRO A 125 17.12 -12.15 15.23
CA PRO A 125 16.76 -12.81 16.49
C PRO A 125 17.00 -11.93 17.72
N ARG A 126 18.13 -11.24 17.78
CA ARG A 126 18.51 -10.43 18.93
C ARG A 126 17.61 -9.20 19.08
N ILE A 127 17.33 -8.46 17.99
CA ILE A 127 16.45 -7.28 18.08
C ILE A 127 15.02 -7.66 18.45
N ILE A 128 14.50 -8.76 17.89
CA ILE A 128 13.15 -9.25 18.22
C ILE A 128 13.06 -9.68 19.69
N ALA A 129 14.07 -10.40 20.18
CA ALA A 129 14.14 -10.79 21.59
C ALA A 129 14.21 -9.56 22.52
N GLU A 130 14.97 -8.52 22.14
CA GLU A 130 15.09 -7.30 22.93
C GLU A 130 13.77 -6.50 22.93
N ILE A 131 13.07 -6.35 21.80
CA ILE A 131 11.77 -5.67 21.75
C ILE A 131 10.76 -6.41 22.64
N ARG A 132 10.68 -7.74 22.52
CA ARG A 132 9.82 -8.57 23.36
C ARG A 132 10.15 -8.40 24.85
N ARG A 133 11.42 -8.46 25.22
CA ARG A 133 11.87 -8.26 26.60
C ARG A 133 11.44 -6.88 27.13
N ARG A 134 11.60 -5.82 26.34
CA ARG A 134 11.24 -4.45 26.76
C ARG A 134 9.74 -4.29 26.92
N PHE A 135 8.94 -4.78 26.00
CA PHE A 135 7.47 -4.74 26.18
C PHE A 135 7.02 -5.56 27.40
N THR A 136 7.62 -6.73 27.63
CA THR A 136 7.34 -7.53 28.83
C THR A 136 7.68 -6.74 30.09
N GLN A 137 8.87 -6.14 30.17
CA GLN A 137 9.28 -5.33 31.30
C GLN A 137 8.42 -4.07 31.50
N ALA A 138 8.04 -3.40 30.42
CA ALA A 138 7.18 -2.22 30.47
C ALA A 138 5.76 -2.55 30.96
N LEU A 139 5.25 -3.75 30.68
CA LEU A 139 3.91 -4.19 31.05
C LEU A 139 3.83 -4.82 32.47
N GLU A 140 4.98 -5.20 33.09
CA GLU A 140 5.01 -5.79 34.43
C GLU A 140 4.53 -4.85 35.55
N PRO A 141 4.95 -3.56 35.62
CA PRO A 141 4.45 -2.63 36.62
C PRO A 141 3.07 -2.07 36.25
N ALA A 142 2.10 -2.97 36.00
CA ALA A 142 0.77 -2.64 35.50
C ALA A 142 0.07 -1.59 36.36
N GLU A 143 0.03 -1.76 37.69
CA GLU A 143 -0.66 -0.84 38.61
C GLU A 143 -0.21 0.62 38.42
N ARG A 144 1.10 0.84 38.26
CA ARG A 144 1.64 2.20 38.08
C ARG A 144 1.16 2.81 36.74
N LEU A 145 1.30 2.10 35.64
CA LEU A 145 0.93 2.61 34.33
C LEU A 145 -0.59 2.71 34.15
N GLN A 146 -1.38 1.84 34.79
CA GLN A 146 -2.83 1.90 34.85
C GLN A 146 -3.34 3.09 35.64
N SER A 147 -2.55 3.61 36.59
CA SER A 147 -2.88 4.82 37.34
C SER A 147 -2.64 6.12 36.59
N LEU A 148 -2.07 6.08 35.38
CA LEU A 148 -1.71 7.25 34.58
C LEU A 148 -2.72 7.48 33.44
N PRO A 149 -3.59 8.51 33.52
CA PRO A 149 -4.53 8.82 32.46
C PRO A 149 -3.82 9.23 31.19
N VAL A 150 -4.18 8.64 30.04
CA VAL A 150 -3.54 8.89 28.76
C VAL A 150 -3.61 10.35 28.31
N GLY A 151 -4.67 11.07 28.68
CA GLY A 151 -4.90 12.48 28.33
C GLY A 151 -3.80 13.44 28.81
N GLU A 152 -3.08 13.08 29.86
CA GLU A 152 -1.99 13.88 30.39
C GLU A 152 -0.67 13.75 29.62
N TRP A 153 -0.59 12.79 28.66
CA TRP A 153 0.62 12.44 27.94
C TRP A 153 0.64 12.88 26.47
N ASN A 154 -0.30 13.72 26.04
CA ASN A 154 -0.46 14.21 24.66
C ASN A 154 0.79 14.88 24.06
N GLN A 155 1.74 15.31 24.89
CA GLN A 155 2.99 15.94 24.43
C GLN A 155 4.02 14.91 23.91
N ILE A 156 3.89 13.66 24.31
CA ILE A 156 4.82 12.58 23.98
C ILE A 156 4.14 11.50 23.13
N LEU A 157 2.82 11.29 23.33
CA LEU A 157 2.03 10.28 22.64
C LEU A 157 1.33 10.89 21.42
N ASP A 158 1.53 10.28 20.26
CA ASP A 158 0.70 10.52 19.08
C ASP A 158 -0.47 9.53 19.07
N LYS A 159 -1.61 9.97 19.62
CA LYS A 159 -2.82 9.14 19.73
C LYS A 159 -3.68 9.14 18.48
N GLY A 160 -3.38 9.98 17.49
CA GLY A 160 -4.24 10.21 16.36
C GLY A 160 -5.64 10.68 16.77
N SER A 161 -6.68 10.12 16.15
CA SER A 161 -8.09 10.46 16.42
C SER A 161 -8.79 9.47 17.36
N MET A 162 -8.06 8.57 17.99
CA MET A 162 -8.65 7.56 18.90
C MET A 162 -9.16 8.21 20.18
N PRO A 163 -10.41 7.92 20.60
CA PRO A 163 -10.94 8.41 21.88
C PRO A 163 -10.14 7.86 23.07
N ASP A 164 -9.84 8.72 24.04
CA ASP A 164 -9.13 8.32 25.27
C ASP A 164 -9.88 7.23 26.05
N ALA A 165 -11.21 7.20 25.99
CA ALA A 165 -12.02 6.20 26.66
C ALA A 165 -11.77 4.75 26.17
N TRP A 166 -11.23 4.57 24.97
CA TRP A 166 -10.91 3.24 24.43
C TRP A 166 -9.58 2.69 24.96
N ARG A 167 -8.65 3.60 25.27
CA ARG A 167 -7.32 3.30 25.86
C ARG A 167 -7.03 4.34 26.94
N PRO A 168 -7.70 4.22 28.12
CA PRO A 168 -7.73 5.31 29.08
C PRO A 168 -6.42 5.57 29.81
N THR A 169 -5.51 4.59 29.82
CA THR A 169 -4.26 4.67 30.58
C THR A 169 -3.02 4.52 29.73
N VAL A 170 -1.88 4.91 30.25
CA VAL A 170 -0.57 4.68 29.60
C VAL A 170 -0.31 3.17 29.43
N TRP A 171 -0.77 2.34 30.35
CA TRP A 171 -0.64 0.89 30.23
C TRP A 171 -1.36 0.35 28.99
N ASP A 172 -2.55 0.88 28.66
CA ASP A 172 -3.31 0.47 27.48
C ASP A 172 -2.55 0.81 26.18
N VAL A 173 -1.93 1.99 26.14
CA VAL A 173 -1.10 2.38 24.98
C VAL A 173 0.04 1.40 24.78
N VAL A 174 0.79 1.09 25.86
CA VAL A 174 1.91 0.14 25.80
C VAL A 174 1.45 -1.26 25.41
N ALA A 175 0.29 -1.71 25.94
CA ALA A 175 -0.28 -3.01 25.58
C ALA A 175 -0.67 -3.09 24.11
N HIS A 176 -1.25 -2.01 23.56
CA HIS A 176 -1.58 -1.98 22.13
C HIS A 176 -0.34 -1.84 21.24
N ASP A 177 0.72 -1.16 21.68
CA ASP A 177 2.01 -1.15 20.98
C ASP A 177 2.64 -2.55 20.94
N ALA A 178 2.56 -3.27 22.06
CA ALA A 178 3.00 -4.67 22.14
C ALA A 178 2.15 -5.61 21.26
N LEU A 179 0.83 -5.36 21.16
CA LEU A 179 -0.06 -6.05 20.22
C LEU A 179 0.35 -5.75 18.77
N ALA A 180 0.63 -4.50 18.43
CA ALA A 180 1.08 -4.12 17.09
C ALA A 180 2.42 -4.79 16.73
N PHE A 181 3.32 -4.90 17.70
CA PHE A 181 4.57 -5.65 17.53
C PHE A 181 4.30 -7.14 17.28
N ALA A 182 3.48 -7.79 18.10
CA ALA A 182 3.14 -9.19 17.93
C ALA A 182 2.38 -9.45 16.60
N ALA A 183 1.42 -8.56 16.25
CA ALA A 183 0.65 -8.63 15.00
C ALA A 183 1.51 -8.47 13.73
N SER A 184 2.72 -7.91 13.84
CA SER A 184 3.67 -7.87 12.72
C SER A 184 4.09 -9.26 12.25
N GLY A 185 3.90 -10.30 13.08
CA GLY A 185 4.27 -11.68 12.78
C GLY A 185 5.77 -11.93 12.65
N VAL A 186 6.61 -10.93 12.95
CA VAL A 186 8.06 -11.08 12.79
C VAL A 186 8.62 -12.02 13.85
N ARG A 187 9.22 -13.10 13.39
CA ARG A 187 9.95 -14.05 14.23
C ARG A 187 11.45 -13.82 14.11
N GLY A 188 12.17 -13.95 15.21
CA GLY A 188 13.64 -13.89 15.21
C GLY A 188 14.29 -15.20 14.73
N LEU A 189 13.55 -16.29 14.73
CA LEU A 189 13.98 -17.64 14.36
C LEU A 189 13.08 -18.17 13.22
N ALA A 190 13.51 -19.27 12.60
CA ALA A 190 12.67 -20.01 11.66
C ALA A 190 11.41 -20.52 12.35
N ASP A 191 10.32 -20.65 11.60
CA ASP A 191 9.09 -21.23 12.12
C ASP A 191 9.34 -22.66 12.63
N PRO A 192 8.75 -23.05 13.80
CA PRO A 192 8.79 -24.41 14.28
C PRO A 192 7.99 -25.33 13.36
N GLU A 193 8.16 -26.66 13.52
CA GLU A 193 7.35 -27.63 12.78
C GLU A 193 5.86 -27.57 13.16
N ASP A 194 5.57 -27.19 14.41
CA ASP A 194 4.23 -27.07 14.99
C ASP A 194 3.95 -25.60 15.30
N VAL A 195 3.63 -24.82 14.28
CA VAL A 195 3.27 -23.39 14.40
C VAL A 195 1.94 -23.26 15.12
N PHE A 196 1.85 -22.40 16.11
CA PHE A 196 0.58 -22.10 16.77
C PHE A 196 -0.37 -21.37 15.81
N GLU A 197 -1.55 -21.94 15.63
CA GLU A 197 -2.63 -21.45 14.79
C GLU A 197 -3.92 -21.35 15.59
N ILE A 198 -4.80 -20.44 15.19
CA ILE A 198 -6.15 -20.31 15.75
C ILE A 198 -7.13 -20.99 14.80
N GLU A 199 -7.81 -22.03 15.27
CA GLU A 199 -8.90 -22.64 14.52
C GLU A 199 -10.17 -21.79 14.67
N ILE A 200 -11.02 -21.83 13.64
CA ILE A 200 -12.23 -21.00 13.54
C ILE A 200 -13.24 -21.26 14.68
N ASP A 201 -13.25 -22.45 15.25
CA ASP A 201 -14.11 -22.85 16.36
C ASP A 201 -13.47 -22.65 17.74
N SER A 202 -12.24 -22.13 17.80
CA SER A 202 -11.53 -21.86 19.04
C SER A 202 -12.22 -20.78 19.88
N PRO A 203 -12.02 -20.76 21.21
CA PRO A 203 -12.51 -19.71 22.10
C PRO A 203 -12.04 -18.30 21.72
N ALA A 204 -11.01 -18.16 20.85
CA ALA A 204 -10.55 -16.88 20.35
C ALA A 204 -11.67 -16.07 19.63
N LEU A 205 -12.61 -16.75 18.97
CA LEU A 205 -13.82 -16.15 18.38
C LEU A 205 -15.08 -16.40 19.22
N GLY A 206 -14.94 -16.97 20.40
CA GLY A 206 -16.03 -17.21 21.34
C GLY A 206 -16.42 -15.97 22.14
N THR A 207 -17.32 -16.20 23.12
CA THR A 207 -17.66 -15.16 24.10
C THR A 207 -16.45 -14.75 24.91
N ARG A 208 -16.44 -13.51 25.46
CA ARG A 208 -15.37 -13.05 26.34
C ARG A 208 -15.08 -14.01 27.48
N GLN A 209 -16.13 -14.59 28.09
CA GLN A 209 -15.96 -15.56 29.17
C GLN A 209 -15.22 -16.82 28.71
N ALA A 210 -15.58 -17.37 27.54
CA ALA A 210 -14.89 -18.53 26.97
C ALA A 210 -13.43 -18.21 26.64
N PHE A 211 -13.16 -17.05 26.07
CA PHE A 211 -11.82 -16.57 25.78
C PHE A 211 -10.96 -16.39 27.05
N LEU A 212 -11.49 -15.78 28.10
CA LEU A 212 -10.78 -15.58 29.37
C LEU A 212 -10.48 -16.92 30.06
N ALA A 213 -11.25 -17.97 29.82
CA ALA A 213 -10.99 -19.31 30.32
C ALA A 213 -10.01 -20.13 29.46
N TRP A 214 -9.74 -19.71 28.24
CA TRP A 214 -8.88 -20.43 27.30
C TRP A 214 -7.40 -20.27 27.64
N ARG A 215 -6.64 -21.36 27.57
CA ARG A 215 -5.21 -21.45 27.88
C ARG A 215 -4.46 -22.12 26.73
N PRO A 216 -4.35 -21.47 25.57
CA PRO A 216 -3.65 -22.07 24.42
C PRO A 216 -2.18 -22.34 24.70
N GLU A 217 -1.54 -21.61 25.59
CA GLU A 217 -0.16 -21.76 26.02
C GLU A 217 0.15 -23.14 26.63
N GLU A 218 -0.88 -23.83 27.14
CA GLU A 218 -0.74 -25.18 27.72
C GLU A 218 -0.78 -26.29 26.65
N ALA A 219 -1.28 -25.98 25.45
CA ALA A 219 -1.51 -26.94 24.39
C ALA A 219 -0.50 -26.85 23.23
N THR A 220 0.30 -25.82 23.16
CA THR A 220 1.26 -25.61 22.07
C THR A 220 2.70 -25.72 22.53
N THR A 221 3.57 -26.20 21.63
CA THR A 221 5.03 -26.19 21.80
C THR A 221 5.67 -24.91 21.27
N ASP A 222 4.94 -24.10 20.49
CA ASP A 222 5.37 -22.82 19.92
C ASP A 222 5.23 -21.67 20.92
N SER A 223 5.99 -21.71 22.01
CA SER A 223 5.97 -20.70 23.07
C SER A 223 6.37 -19.30 22.61
N ASP A 224 7.09 -19.18 21.50
CA ASP A 224 7.56 -17.92 20.91
C ASP A 224 6.63 -17.37 19.82
N SER A 225 5.46 -17.97 19.65
CA SER A 225 4.48 -17.53 18.67
C SER A 225 4.04 -16.08 18.89
N PRO A 226 4.17 -15.20 17.89
CA PRO A 226 3.60 -13.86 17.96
C PRO A 226 2.09 -13.88 18.18
N LEU A 227 1.37 -14.79 17.52
CA LEU A 227 -0.08 -14.92 17.63
C LEU A 227 -0.53 -15.39 19.03
N LEU A 228 0.22 -16.31 19.64
CA LEU A 228 0.02 -16.70 21.05
C LEU A 228 0.24 -15.50 21.98
N GLY A 229 1.29 -14.71 21.72
CA GLY A 229 1.58 -13.47 22.45
C GLY A 229 0.44 -12.45 22.35
N GLU A 230 -0.16 -12.28 21.16
CA GLU A 230 -1.34 -11.42 20.95
C GLU A 230 -2.54 -11.89 21.80
N MET A 231 -2.87 -13.17 21.75
CA MET A 231 -3.98 -13.72 22.53
C MET A 231 -3.76 -13.54 24.04
N THR A 232 -2.54 -13.71 24.50
CA THR A 232 -2.17 -13.49 25.92
C THR A 232 -2.32 -12.01 26.30
N LEU A 233 -1.95 -11.07 25.43
CA LEU A 233 -2.11 -9.62 25.67
C LEU A 233 -3.58 -9.21 25.67
N PHE A 234 -4.40 -9.72 24.74
CA PHE A 234 -5.84 -9.48 24.78
C PHE A 234 -6.49 -9.98 26.05
N ARG A 235 -6.07 -11.16 26.55
CA ARG A 235 -6.56 -11.66 27.84
C ARG A 235 -6.22 -10.69 28.98
N ARG A 236 -4.98 -10.21 29.05
CA ARG A 236 -4.53 -9.23 30.06
C ARG A 236 -5.30 -7.90 29.98
N LEU A 237 -5.57 -7.39 28.75
CA LEU A 237 -6.36 -6.21 28.54
C LEU A 237 -7.79 -6.38 29.05
N LEU A 238 -8.43 -7.48 28.72
CA LEU A 238 -9.80 -7.77 29.16
C LEU A 238 -9.88 -7.98 30.68
N GLU A 239 -8.88 -8.63 31.29
CA GLU A 239 -8.80 -8.80 32.73
C GLU A 239 -8.58 -7.46 33.46
N ALA A 240 -7.74 -6.58 32.91
CA ALA A 240 -7.46 -5.27 33.50
C ALA A 240 -8.73 -4.39 33.57
N HIS A 241 -9.59 -4.44 32.55
CA HIS A 241 -10.81 -3.65 32.47
C HIS A 241 -12.09 -4.36 32.96
N ALA A 242 -11.96 -5.60 33.46
CA ALA A 242 -13.13 -6.39 33.90
C ALA A 242 -13.93 -5.75 35.04
N GLY A 243 -13.27 -4.92 35.87
CA GLY A 243 -13.86 -4.25 37.02
C GLY A 243 -14.21 -2.79 36.80
N ASP A 244 -14.01 -2.24 35.60
CA ASP A 244 -14.24 -0.83 35.33
C ASP A 244 -15.72 -0.46 35.34
N ALA A 245 -16.02 0.67 35.96
CA ALA A 245 -17.37 1.21 35.94
C ALA A 245 -17.80 1.66 34.54
N ASP A 246 -16.86 2.24 33.78
CA ASP A 246 -16.99 2.53 32.35
C ASP A 246 -16.43 1.34 31.56
N ARG A 247 -17.32 0.60 30.93
CA ARG A 247 -16.96 -0.59 30.16
C ARG A 247 -16.37 -0.31 28.76
N THR A 248 -16.19 0.94 28.39
CA THR A 248 -15.79 1.34 27.04
C THR A 248 -14.47 0.69 26.62
N ALA A 249 -13.43 0.74 27.47
CA ALA A 249 -12.14 0.12 27.18
C ALA A 249 -12.24 -1.42 27.07
N LEU A 250 -13.00 -2.06 27.97
CA LEU A 250 -13.25 -3.50 27.93
C LEU A 250 -13.90 -3.94 26.61
N LEU A 251 -14.93 -3.22 26.18
CA LEU A 251 -15.70 -3.55 24.97
C LEU A 251 -14.91 -3.27 23.70
N ALA A 252 -14.13 -2.19 23.70
CA ALA A 252 -13.23 -1.87 22.58
C ALA A 252 -12.12 -2.93 22.42
N ALA A 253 -11.47 -3.35 23.51
CA ALA A 253 -10.47 -4.40 23.49
C ALA A 253 -11.04 -5.76 23.06
N ASP A 254 -12.30 -6.06 23.45
CA ASP A 254 -12.96 -7.31 23.03
C ASP A 254 -13.33 -7.29 21.53
N LEU A 255 -13.68 -6.13 20.99
CA LEU A 255 -13.87 -5.95 19.55
C LEU A 255 -12.55 -6.18 18.79
N ASP A 256 -11.45 -5.55 19.23
CA ASP A 256 -10.13 -5.71 18.64
C ASP A 256 -9.68 -7.19 18.64
N ARG A 257 -9.97 -7.92 19.74
CA ARG A 257 -9.70 -9.38 19.84
C ARG A 257 -10.49 -10.16 18.77
N ILE A 258 -11.79 -9.91 18.63
CA ILE A 258 -12.64 -10.60 17.66
C ILE A 258 -12.14 -10.32 16.24
N GLU A 259 -11.86 -9.06 15.92
CA GLU A 259 -11.33 -8.68 14.59
C GLU A 259 -10.02 -9.39 14.30
N ARG A 260 -9.11 -9.43 15.26
CA ARG A 260 -7.82 -10.08 15.09
C ARG A 260 -7.93 -11.59 14.96
N ALA A 261 -8.72 -12.21 15.82
CA ALA A 261 -8.98 -13.66 15.74
C ALA A 261 -9.63 -14.04 14.39
N SER A 262 -10.62 -13.27 13.94
CA SER A 262 -11.25 -13.48 12.63
C SER A 262 -10.27 -13.38 11.46
N ALA A 263 -9.36 -12.39 11.51
CA ALA A 263 -8.37 -12.17 10.45
C ALA A 263 -7.30 -13.27 10.38
N THR A 264 -7.04 -13.98 11.48
CA THR A 264 -5.96 -14.97 11.59
C THR A 264 -6.44 -16.41 11.68
N ALA A 265 -7.72 -16.63 12.00
CA ALA A 265 -8.25 -17.99 12.17
C ALA A 265 -8.23 -18.79 10.87
N ILE A 266 -7.81 -20.05 11.00
CA ILE A 266 -7.86 -21.03 9.90
C ILE A 266 -9.25 -21.66 9.90
N SER A 267 -9.89 -21.62 8.74
CA SER A 267 -11.22 -22.20 8.52
C SER A 267 -11.14 -23.34 7.49
N PRO A 268 -11.30 -24.60 7.89
CA PRO A 268 -11.40 -25.71 6.96
C PRO A 268 -12.62 -25.62 6.03
N GLY A 269 -13.70 -24.93 6.47
CA GLY A 269 -14.92 -24.66 5.69
C GLY A 269 -14.81 -23.46 4.75
N GLY A 270 -13.64 -22.78 4.70
CA GLY A 270 -13.43 -21.63 3.84
C GLY A 270 -13.93 -20.31 4.42
N ASP A 271 -14.07 -19.30 3.53
CA ASP A 271 -14.41 -17.94 3.92
C ASP A 271 -15.85 -17.78 4.43
N ASP A 272 -16.79 -18.60 3.96
CA ASP A 272 -18.19 -18.55 4.39
C ASP A 272 -18.34 -18.92 5.86
N ASP A 273 -17.65 -19.98 6.32
CA ASP A 273 -17.67 -20.40 7.73
C ASP A 273 -17.01 -19.32 8.61
N ARG A 274 -15.91 -18.73 8.17
CA ARG A 274 -15.26 -17.60 8.85
C ARG A 274 -16.19 -16.41 8.98
N THR A 275 -16.87 -16.04 7.91
CA THR A 275 -17.86 -14.94 7.90
C THR A 275 -18.98 -15.19 8.88
N ALA A 276 -19.57 -16.39 8.87
CA ALA A 276 -20.67 -16.76 9.77
C ALA A 276 -20.24 -16.70 11.25
N ARG A 277 -19.06 -17.23 11.59
CA ARG A 277 -18.51 -17.18 12.95
C ARG A 277 -18.20 -15.77 13.41
N THR A 278 -17.64 -14.95 12.54
CA THR A 278 -17.35 -13.55 12.84
C THR A 278 -18.62 -12.76 13.09
N ILE A 279 -19.66 -12.95 12.29
CA ILE A 279 -21.00 -12.34 12.51
C ILE A 279 -21.53 -12.75 13.88
N ALA A 280 -21.52 -14.04 14.21
CA ALA A 280 -22.02 -14.52 15.49
C ALA A 280 -21.26 -13.94 16.69
N ALA A 281 -19.94 -13.81 16.60
CA ALA A 281 -19.10 -13.20 17.63
C ALA A 281 -19.41 -11.70 17.81
N LEU A 282 -19.56 -10.96 16.70
CA LEU A 282 -19.90 -9.53 16.72
C LEU A 282 -21.33 -9.29 17.25
N GLU A 283 -22.30 -10.14 16.92
CA GLU A 283 -23.66 -10.08 17.44
C GLU A 283 -23.69 -10.34 18.96
N ALA A 284 -22.92 -11.32 19.42
CA ALA A 284 -22.78 -11.59 20.86
C ALA A 284 -22.16 -10.39 21.62
N LEU A 285 -21.12 -9.78 21.07
CA LEU A 285 -20.51 -8.57 21.62
C LEU A 285 -21.48 -7.40 21.59
N LEU A 286 -22.22 -7.21 20.50
CA LEU A 286 -23.24 -6.16 20.38
C LEU A 286 -24.32 -6.27 21.47
N ALA A 287 -24.77 -7.49 21.75
CA ALA A 287 -25.72 -7.74 22.83
C ALA A 287 -25.14 -7.40 24.22
N ASP A 288 -23.83 -7.62 24.44
CA ASP A 288 -23.14 -7.27 25.68
C ASP A 288 -22.86 -5.76 25.83
N CYS A 289 -22.76 -5.00 24.73
CA CYS A 289 -22.53 -3.56 24.78
C CYS A 289 -23.62 -2.78 25.49
N GLY A 290 -24.88 -3.22 25.41
CA GLY A 290 -26.05 -2.46 25.96
C GLY A 290 -26.13 -1.07 25.34
N ASP A 291 -26.14 -0.03 26.20
CA ASP A 291 -26.19 1.38 25.79
C ASP A 291 -24.82 2.06 25.75
N ASN A 292 -23.73 1.28 25.67
CA ASN A 292 -22.39 1.82 25.51
C ASN A 292 -22.14 2.27 24.07
N GLU A 293 -21.42 3.37 23.89
CA GLU A 293 -21.11 3.94 22.54
C GLU A 293 -20.35 2.99 21.62
N VAL A 294 -19.59 2.02 22.16
CA VAL A 294 -18.89 0.98 21.40
C VAL A 294 -19.86 0.14 20.57
N ALA A 295 -21.14 0.03 20.99
CA ALA A 295 -22.18 -0.64 20.22
C ALA A 295 -22.31 -0.10 18.78
N ALA A 296 -22.11 1.20 18.58
CA ALA A 296 -22.13 1.78 17.24
C ALA A 296 -20.90 1.33 16.42
N LEU A 297 -19.72 1.20 17.04
CA LEU A 297 -18.54 0.68 16.36
C LEU A 297 -18.69 -0.80 15.99
N VAL A 298 -19.22 -1.61 16.92
CA VAL A 298 -19.52 -3.02 16.65
C VAL A 298 -20.51 -3.16 15.50
N ARG A 299 -21.57 -2.31 15.45
CA ARG A 299 -22.50 -2.29 14.30
C ARG A 299 -21.83 -1.90 13.00
N HIS A 300 -20.90 -0.95 13.01
CA HIS A 300 -20.12 -0.61 11.82
C HIS A 300 -19.31 -1.82 11.30
N ARG A 301 -18.63 -2.55 12.21
CA ARG A 301 -17.86 -3.73 11.86
C ARG A 301 -18.76 -4.88 11.37
N LEU A 302 -19.85 -5.13 12.08
CA LEU A 302 -20.84 -6.12 11.68
C LEU A 302 -21.43 -5.81 10.29
N ALA A 303 -21.80 -4.55 10.04
CA ALA A 303 -22.27 -4.12 8.73
C ALA A 303 -21.22 -4.35 7.63
N GLY A 304 -19.94 -4.08 7.92
CA GLY A 304 -18.83 -4.32 7.00
C GLY A 304 -18.68 -5.80 6.62
N VAL A 305 -18.80 -6.70 7.60
CA VAL A 305 -18.73 -8.16 7.36
C VAL A 305 -19.96 -8.66 6.59
N VAL A 306 -21.16 -8.25 7.02
CA VAL A 306 -22.42 -8.65 6.35
C VAL A 306 -22.46 -8.17 4.90
N ARG A 307 -21.95 -6.95 4.60
CA ARG A 307 -21.91 -6.38 3.26
C ARG A 307 -21.12 -7.22 2.25
N GLN A 308 -20.11 -7.96 2.70
CA GLN A 308 -19.25 -8.80 1.87
C GLN A 308 -19.86 -10.16 1.54
N GLY A 309 -20.98 -10.51 2.18
CA GLY A 309 -21.67 -11.78 1.93
C GLY A 309 -22.27 -11.85 0.52
N ASP A 310 -22.45 -13.08 0.04
CA ASP A 310 -22.97 -13.37 -1.30
C ASP A 310 -24.51 -13.28 -1.39
N ASP A 311 -25.21 -13.13 -0.27
CA ASP A 311 -26.66 -12.96 -0.23
C ASP A 311 -27.11 -11.75 -1.07
N ASP A 312 -28.18 -11.88 -1.82
CA ASP A 312 -28.71 -10.78 -2.65
C ASP A 312 -29.04 -9.53 -1.82
N ASP A 313 -29.50 -9.71 -0.57
CA ASP A 313 -29.88 -8.63 0.34
C ASP A 313 -28.76 -8.22 1.34
N ALA A 314 -27.53 -8.73 1.17
CA ALA A 314 -26.41 -8.47 2.08
C ALA A 314 -26.15 -6.97 2.29
N VAL A 315 -26.13 -6.18 1.20
CA VAL A 315 -25.90 -4.72 1.27
C VAL A 315 -27.09 -4.00 1.97
N VAL A 316 -28.31 -4.45 1.70
CA VAL A 316 -29.52 -3.91 2.34
C VAL A 316 -29.51 -4.18 3.85
N LYS A 317 -29.12 -5.41 4.26
CA LYS A 317 -28.94 -5.79 5.68
C LYS A 317 -27.84 -4.93 6.32
N ALA A 318 -26.70 -4.79 5.68
CA ALA A 318 -25.58 -3.99 6.16
C ALA A 318 -25.97 -2.52 6.36
N ARG A 319 -26.68 -1.93 5.40
CA ARG A 319 -27.23 -0.57 5.51
C ARG A 319 -28.13 -0.42 6.75
N ARG A 320 -29.03 -1.38 6.98
CA ARG A 320 -29.92 -1.36 8.14
C ARG A 320 -29.16 -1.42 9.46
N ILE A 321 -28.13 -2.27 9.55
CA ILE A 321 -27.26 -2.38 10.73
C ILE A 321 -26.51 -1.07 10.98
N ALA A 322 -25.91 -0.50 9.94
CA ALA A 322 -25.19 0.77 10.02
C ALA A 322 -26.13 1.94 10.39
N ALA A 323 -27.33 2.00 9.80
CA ALA A 323 -28.31 3.03 10.14
C ALA A 323 -28.73 2.98 11.64
N ALA A 324 -28.88 1.78 12.20
CA ALA A 324 -29.13 1.61 13.62
C ALA A 324 -27.94 2.10 14.49
N GLY A 325 -26.69 1.89 14.05
CA GLY A 325 -25.49 2.41 14.71
C GLY A 325 -25.41 3.93 14.68
N ALA A 326 -25.67 4.52 13.53
CA ALA A 326 -25.71 5.97 13.36
C ALA A 326 -26.80 6.65 14.21
N ALA A 327 -27.94 5.98 14.39
CA ALA A 327 -29.06 6.50 15.20
C ALA A 327 -28.84 6.37 16.72
N SER A 328 -28.20 5.28 17.17
CA SER A 328 -27.99 5.02 18.59
C SER A 328 -27.00 5.97 19.26
N HIS A 329 -25.85 6.22 18.59
CA HIS A 329 -24.77 7.05 19.14
C HIS A 329 -24.18 7.96 18.04
N PRO A 330 -24.94 8.99 17.57
CA PRO A 330 -24.59 9.77 16.38
C PRO A 330 -23.28 10.55 16.47
N ASP A 331 -22.90 10.94 17.68
CA ASP A 331 -21.69 11.76 17.93
C ASP A 331 -20.45 10.92 18.23
N SER A 332 -20.62 9.63 18.54
CA SER A 332 -19.50 8.71 18.77
C SER A 332 -18.70 8.45 17.49
N ALA A 333 -17.47 7.96 17.66
CA ALA A 333 -16.64 7.54 16.54
C ALA A 333 -17.33 6.45 15.69
N GLY A 334 -17.93 5.44 16.34
CA GLY A 334 -18.68 4.37 15.68
C GLY A 334 -19.92 4.89 14.95
N GLY A 335 -20.65 5.82 15.55
CA GLY A 335 -21.84 6.43 14.94
C GLY A 335 -21.51 7.23 13.68
N LYS A 336 -20.42 8.00 13.71
CA LYS A 336 -19.91 8.71 12.50
C LYS A 336 -19.48 7.76 11.40
N LEU A 337 -18.80 6.67 11.74
CA LEU A 337 -18.43 5.62 10.78
C LEU A 337 -19.66 4.95 10.17
N CYS A 338 -20.65 4.62 10.98
CA CYS A 338 -21.94 4.10 10.53
C CYS A 338 -22.66 5.06 9.58
N LYS A 339 -22.69 6.37 9.90
CA LYS A 339 -23.28 7.40 9.05
C LYS A 339 -22.57 7.48 7.69
N ASN A 340 -21.24 7.43 7.68
CA ASN A 340 -20.45 7.42 6.45
C ASN A 340 -20.75 6.17 5.60
N LEU A 341 -20.84 4.99 6.23
CA LEU A 341 -21.17 3.75 5.54
C LEU A 341 -22.58 3.80 4.90
N VAL A 342 -23.57 4.33 5.62
CA VAL A 342 -24.93 4.55 5.08
C VAL A 342 -24.87 5.50 3.88
N ALA A 343 -24.14 6.62 3.99
CA ALA A 343 -24.01 7.59 2.90
C ALA A 343 -23.30 6.97 1.68
N GLU A 344 -22.30 6.12 1.88
CA GLU A 344 -21.62 5.38 0.82
C GLU A 344 -22.56 4.40 0.11
N ILE A 345 -23.35 3.64 0.87
CA ILE A 345 -24.31 2.67 0.32
C ILE A 345 -25.43 3.40 -0.45
N ASP A 346 -25.99 4.47 0.13
CA ASP A 346 -27.07 5.26 -0.47
C ASP A 346 -26.59 6.16 -1.62
N GLY A 347 -25.30 6.40 -1.72
CA GLY A 347 -24.71 7.23 -2.76
C GLY A 347 -25.00 6.69 -4.16
N LYS A 348 -25.29 7.61 -5.09
CA LYS A 348 -25.39 7.30 -6.52
C LYS A 348 -24.00 6.93 -7.06
N SER A 349 -23.92 6.06 -8.05
CA SER A 349 -22.72 5.84 -8.88
C SER A 349 -23.08 5.85 -10.36
N LEU A 350 -22.17 6.34 -11.20
CA LEU A 350 -22.33 6.36 -12.66
C LEU A 350 -20.96 6.30 -13.33
N GLU A 351 -20.71 5.24 -14.06
CA GLU A 351 -19.51 5.08 -14.88
C GLU A 351 -19.91 4.71 -16.31
N LEU A 352 -19.08 5.12 -17.26
CA LEU A 352 -19.34 4.97 -18.68
C LEU A 352 -18.21 4.16 -19.33
N PHE A 353 -18.59 3.08 -20.01
CA PHE A 353 -17.68 2.23 -20.77
C PHE A 353 -18.20 2.07 -22.21
N THR A 354 -17.33 2.18 -23.19
CA THR A 354 -17.64 1.89 -24.59
C THR A 354 -16.33 1.65 -25.34
N GLU A 355 -16.41 1.04 -26.50
CA GLU A 355 -15.26 0.91 -27.38
C GLU A 355 -14.80 2.30 -27.84
N ARG A 356 -13.49 2.46 -28.00
CA ARG A 356 -12.91 3.72 -28.49
C ARG A 356 -13.27 4.04 -29.92
N THR A 357 -13.47 2.99 -30.74
CA THR A 357 -13.80 3.10 -32.16
C THR A 357 -15.22 2.62 -32.40
N TRP A 358 -16.05 3.52 -32.92
CA TRP A 358 -17.43 3.24 -33.27
C TRP A 358 -17.56 3.01 -34.77
N THR A 359 -17.94 1.81 -35.17
CA THR A 359 -18.21 1.39 -36.53
C THR A 359 -19.17 0.20 -36.48
N ALA A 360 -19.71 -0.20 -37.64
CA ALA A 360 -20.58 -1.37 -37.70
C ALA A 360 -19.78 -2.70 -37.50
N PRO A 361 -20.25 -3.66 -36.69
CA PRO A 361 -21.40 -3.55 -35.83
C PRO A 361 -21.18 -2.54 -34.70
N TRP A 362 -22.15 -1.60 -34.49
CA TRP A 362 -21.98 -0.51 -33.54
C TRP A 362 -21.88 -1.04 -32.10
N PRO A 363 -20.90 -0.60 -31.31
CA PRO A 363 -20.76 -1.02 -29.92
C PRO A 363 -21.88 -0.42 -29.07
N ALA A 364 -22.13 -1.07 -27.92
CA ALA A 364 -22.98 -0.51 -26.90
C ALA A 364 -22.23 0.54 -26.07
N ILE A 365 -22.98 1.50 -25.54
CA ILE A 365 -22.56 2.35 -24.44
C ILE A 365 -22.98 1.64 -23.16
N ARG A 366 -22.03 1.04 -22.46
CA ARG A 366 -22.27 0.34 -21.19
C ARG A 366 -22.18 1.33 -20.05
N VAL A 367 -23.23 1.39 -19.25
CA VAL A 367 -23.32 2.20 -18.05
C VAL A 367 -23.27 1.28 -16.84
N ARG A 368 -22.30 1.50 -15.93
CA ARG A 368 -22.31 0.91 -14.59
C ARG A 368 -22.87 1.95 -13.63
N TYR A 369 -23.87 1.58 -12.85
CA TYR A 369 -24.62 2.52 -12.06
C TYR A 369 -25.16 1.90 -10.78
N LYS A 370 -25.45 2.74 -9.79
CA LYS A 370 -26.13 2.39 -8.54
C LYS A 370 -27.05 3.54 -8.14
N ASN A 371 -28.24 3.20 -7.61
CA ASN A 371 -29.23 4.15 -7.09
C ASN A 371 -29.68 5.21 -8.13
N LEU A 372 -29.74 4.80 -9.39
CA LEU A 372 -30.25 5.59 -10.50
C LEU A 372 -31.30 4.79 -11.27
N THR A 373 -32.35 5.47 -11.73
CA THR A 373 -33.40 4.88 -12.58
C THR A 373 -33.41 5.44 -13.99
N LYS A 374 -32.54 6.42 -14.26
CA LYS A 374 -32.39 7.05 -15.57
C LYS A 374 -30.98 7.60 -15.75
N VAL A 375 -30.48 7.56 -16.96
CA VAL A 375 -29.26 8.24 -17.36
C VAL A 375 -29.51 9.14 -18.55
N HIS A 376 -28.91 10.33 -18.52
CA HIS A 376 -28.97 11.32 -19.60
C HIS A 376 -27.66 11.30 -20.36
N VAL A 377 -27.72 11.22 -21.70
CA VAL A 377 -26.52 11.13 -22.54
C VAL A 377 -26.47 12.33 -23.49
N ARG A 378 -25.31 12.97 -23.59
CA ARG A 378 -25.01 14.01 -24.58
C ARG A 378 -23.79 13.60 -25.41
N ILE A 379 -23.88 13.80 -26.74
CA ILE A 379 -22.76 13.57 -27.65
C ILE A 379 -22.39 14.91 -28.28
N LEU A 380 -21.11 15.27 -28.16
CA LEU A 380 -20.57 16.53 -28.67
C LEU A 380 -19.40 16.23 -29.62
N LYS A 381 -19.26 17.03 -30.65
CA LYS A 381 -18.08 16.96 -31.52
C LYS A 381 -16.84 17.38 -30.75
N ALA A 382 -15.78 16.59 -30.84
CA ALA A 382 -14.54 16.88 -30.15
C ALA A 382 -13.54 17.61 -31.05
N ASP A 383 -13.04 18.77 -30.61
CA ASP A 383 -11.87 19.40 -31.23
C ASP A 383 -10.60 18.89 -30.50
N TRP A 384 -10.23 17.66 -30.81
CA TRP A 384 -9.11 16.98 -30.18
C TRP A 384 -7.75 17.61 -30.56
N LEU A 385 -7.63 18.21 -31.74
CA LEU A 385 -6.43 18.93 -32.19
C LEU A 385 -6.18 20.19 -31.33
N ALA A 386 -7.26 20.94 -31.01
CA ALA A 386 -7.12 22.07 -30.10
C ALA A 386 -6.62 21.64 -28.71
N ARG A 387 -7.06 20.49 -28.22
CA ARG A 387 -6.54 19.92 -26.96
C ARG A 387 -5.05 19.56 -27.03
N LEU A 388 -4.61 18.96 -28.12
CA LEU A 388 -3.17 18.66 -28.33
C LEU A 388 -2.33 19.94 -28.31
N ARG A 389 -2.78 20.98 -29.02
CA ARG A 389 -2.11 22.30 -29.05
C ARG A 389 -2.12 22.99 -27.68
N ALA A 390 -3.07 22.65 -26.82
CA ALA A 390 -3.11 23.11 -25.43
C ALA A 390 -2.30 22.23 -24.46
N GLY A 391 -1.54 21.24 -24.95
CA GLY A 391 -0.75 20.33 -24.11
C GLY A 391 -1.57 19.33 -23.29
N LYS A 392 -2.79 19.02 -23.73
CA LYS A 392 -3.72 18.13 -23.02
C LYS A 392 -4.06 16.88 -23.87
N PRO A 393 -3.07 15.98 -24.10
CA PRO A 393 -3.26 14.81 -24.98
C PRO A 393 -4.06 13.69 -24.34
N GLN A 394 -4.20 13.70 -23.02
CA GLN A 394 -4.88 12.64 -22.28
C GLN A 394 -6.39 12.87 -22.32
N TRP A 395 -7.11 12.00 -23.00
CA TRP A 395 -8.57 12.06 -23.14
C TRP A 395 -9.31 11.66 -21.87
N GLN A 396 -8.67 10.89 -21.02
CA GLN A 396 -9.27 10.36 -19.80
C GLN A 396 -9.29 11.39 -18.65
N TRP A 397 -8.50 12.45 -18.74
CA TRP A 397 -8.34 13.46 -17.69
C TRP A 397 -8.86 14.81 -18.18
N LEU A 398 -10.07 15.14 -17.77
CA LEU A 398 -10.64 16.47 -17.93
C LEU A 398 -10.50 17.23 -16.62
N ASP A 399 -9.87 18.40 -16.66
CA ASP A 399 -9.93 19.32 -15.53
C ASP A 399 -11.34 19.91 -15.40
N ASP A 400 -11.65 20.52 -14.25
CA ASP A 400 -12.97 21.07 -13.97
C ASP A 400 -13.38 22.13 -14.99
N GLY A 401 -12.43 22.94 -15.47
CA GLY A 401 -12.68 23.96 -16.49
C GLY A 401 -13.04 23.37 -17.85
N ASP A 402 -12.37 22.29 -18.27
CA ASP A 402 -12.69 21.60 -19.52
C ASP A 402 -14.02 20.86 -19.41
N ARG A 403 -14.30 20.24 -18.25
CA ARG A 403 -15.58 19.59 -17.97
C ARG A 403 -16.73 20.59 -18.03
N ALA A 404 -16.59 21.75 -17.38
CA ALA A 404 -17.59 22.80 -17.39
C ALA A 404 -17.89 23.31 -18.82
N LYS A 405 -16.84 23.45 -19.66
CA LYS A 405 -17.01 23.84 -21.09
C LYS A 405 -17.80 22.79 -21.89
N LEU A 406 -17.51 21.50 -21.66
CA LEU A 406 -18.22 20.40 -22.33
C LEU A 406 -19.70 20.36 -21.92
N VAL A 407 -19.99 20.52 -20.64
CA VAL A 407 -21.35 20.55 -20.10
C VAL A 407 -22.14 21.71 -20.67
N ALA A 408 -21.53 22.91 -20.79
CA ALA A 408 -22.16 24.10 -21.31
C ALA A 408 -22.32 24.08 -22.84
N ALA A 409 -21.59 23.21 -23.56
CA ALA A 409 -21.62 23.16 -25.01
C ALA A 409 -22.94 22.56 -25.52
N LYS A 410 -23.42 23.08 -26.68
CA LYS A 410 -24.62 22.54 -27.34
C LYS A 410 -24.34 21.14 -27.88
N PRO A 411 -25.06 20.09 -27.43
CA PRO A 411 -24.83 18.73 -27.90
C PRO A 411 -25.31 18.56 -29.36
N LEU A 412 -24.59 17.67 -30.07
CA LEU A 412 -25.02 17.20 -31.39
C LEU A 412 -26.21 16.24 -31.27
N LYS A 413 -26.16 15.37 -30.26
CA LYS A 413 -27.21 14.44 -29.88
C LYS A 413 -27.41 14.51 -28.36
N ALA A 414 -28.70 14.42 -27.96
CA ALA A 414 -29.04 14.27 -26.55
C ALA A 414 -30.21 13.29 -26.45
N PHE A 415 -30.12 12.35 -25.52
CA PHE A 415 -31.17 11.36 -25.26
C PHE A 415 -31.07 10.88 -23.84
N ALA A 416 -32.08 10.17 -23.36
CA ALA A 416 -32.05 9.52 -22.06
C ALA A 416 -32.42 8.03 -22.23
N ALA A 417 -31.94 7.22 -21.27
CA ALA A 417 -32.31 5.81 -21.17
C ALA A 417 -32.78 5.52 -19.74
N ASP A 418 -33.84 4.72 -19.63
CA ASP A 418 -34.29 4.21 -18.34
C ASP A 418 -33.38 3.08 -17.89
N LEU A 419 -33.08 3.08 -16.62
CA LEU A 419 -32.22 2.07 -15.96
C LEU A 419 -33.08 1.22 -15.03
N PRO A 420 -32.91 -0.11 -15.00
CA PRO A 420 -33.51 -0.95 -13.98
C PRO A 420 -33.16 -0.47 -12.57
N ALA A 421 -34.10 -0.54 -11.64
CA ALA A 421 -33.86 -0.15 -10.25
C ALA A 421 -32.84 -1.08 -9.57
N THR A 422 -31.98 -0.52 -8.72
CA THR A 422 -30.98 -1.25 -7.95
C THR A 422 -31.47 -1.46 -6.51
N GLU A 423 -32.53 -2.27 -6.32
CA GLU A 423 -33.14 -2.50 -5.02
C GLU A 423 -32.19 -3.20 -4.01
N ASP A 424 -31.20 -3.91 -4.51
CA ASP A 424 -30.12 -4.55 -3.78
C ASP A 424 -29.00 -3.59 -3.34
N LEU A 425 -29.07 -2.31 -3.76
CA LEU A 425 -28.08 -1.26 -3.50
C LEU A 425 -26.67 -1.59 -4.01
N ARG A 426 -26.56 -2.48 -5.00
CA ARG A 426 -25.29 -2.86 -5.66
C ARG A 426 -25.12 -2.12 -6.99
N ASP A 427 -23.90 -2.13 -7.52
CA ASP A 427 -23.64 -1.66 -8.88
C ASP A 427 -24.19 -2.64 -9.92
N HIS A 428 -24.97 -2.12 -10.86
CA HIS A 428 -25.49 -2.84 -12.02
C HIS A 428 -24.89 -2.30 -13.31
N THR A 429 -25.02 -3.07 -14.39
CA THR A 429 -24.62 -2.65 -15.72
C THR A 429 -25.81 -2.69 -16.66
N HIS A 430 -25.91 -1.68 -17.54
CA HIS A 430 -26.93 -1.61 -18.57
C HIS A 430 -26.32 -1.12 -19.88
N ASP A 431 -26.67 -1.78 -21.00
CA ASP A 431 -26.16 -1.46 -22.31
C ASP A 431 -27.15 -0.58 -23.06
N ILE A 432 -26.69 0.60 -23.50
CA ILE A 432 -27.46 1.58 -24.28
C ILE A 432 -26.95 1.56 -25.72
N SER A 433 -27.85 1.60 -26.69
CA SER A 433 -27.48 1.64 -28.10
C SER A 433 -26.79 2.96 -28.44
N ALA A 434 -25.62 2.90 -29.07
CA ALA A 434 -24.96 4.07 -29.60
C ALA A 434 -25.73 4.60 -30.84
N PRO A 435 -25.82 5.94 -31.04
CA PRO A 435 -26.39 6.53 -32.26
C PRO A 435 -25.57 6.15 -33.50
N GLN A 436 -26.25 5.59 -34.52
CA GLN A 436 -25.60 5.05 -35.71
C GLN A 436 -25.47 6.08 -36.86
N ASP A 437 -26.01 7.27 -36.69
CA ASP A 437 -26.09 8.33 -37.70
C ASP A 437 -25.06 9.45 -37.50
N LEU A 438 -24.01 9.19 -36.75
CA LEU A 438 -22.90 10.12 -36.54
C LEU A 438 -21.92 10.05 -37.73
N PRO A 439 -21.57 11.20 -38.34
CA PRO A 439 -20.52 11.21 -39.35
C PRO A 439 -19.13 10.85 -38.75
N PRO A 440 -18.17 10.42 -39.60
CA PRO A 440 -16.83 10.15 -39.14
C PRO A 440 -16.22 11.35 -38.41
N GLY A 441 -15.49 11.06 -37.30
CA GLY A 441 -14.82 12.07 -36.46
C GLY A 441 -14.72 11.69 -35.02
N ALA A 442 -14.15 12.60 -34.19
CA ALA A 442 -14.00 12.44 -32.75
C ALA A 442 -15.18 13.04 -31.98
N TYR A 443 -15.65 12.38 -30.95
CA TYR A 443 -16.79 12.79 -30.14
C TYR A 443 -16.58 12.60 -28.67
N TRP A 444 -17.03 13.55 -27.88
CA TRP A 444 -17.23 13.38 -26.45
C TRP A 444 -18.61 12.74 -26.22
N VAL A 445 -18.62 11.71 -25.42
CA VAL A 445 -19.82 11.09 -24.86
C VAL A 445 -19.88 11.44 -23.38
N LEU A 446 -20.91 12.14 -22.96
CA LEU A 446 -21.18 12.49 -21.57
C LEU A 446 -22.39 11.70 -21.11
N ALA A 447 -22.31 11.11 -19.92
CA ALA A 447 -23.45 10.52 -19.23
C ALA A 447 -23.64 11.22 -17.89
N SER A 448 -24.87 11.55 -17.53
CA SER A 448 -25.22 12.29 -16.32
C SER A 448 -26.39 11.63 -15.61
N ALA A 449 -26.38 11.69 -14.29
CA ALA A 449 -27.52 11.30 -13.47
C ALA A 449 -28.69 12.28 -13.62
N ASP A 450 -28.40 13.56 -13.86
CA ASP A 450 -29.40 14.63 -14.02
C ASP A 450 -29.40 15.22 -15.43
N ASP A 451 -30.54 15.71 -15.88
CA ASP A 451 -30.77 16.17 -17.26
C ASP A 451 -30.10 17.51 -17.60
N ASP A 452 -29.83 18.32 -16.58
CA ASP A 452 -29.14 19.61 -16.72
C ASP A 452 -27.63 19.46 -16.79
N PHE A 453 -27.06 18.32 -16.32
CA PHE A 453 -25.63 18.07 -16.20
C PHE A 453 -24.93 19.03 -15.19
N GLY A 454 -25.69 19.59 -14.25
CA GLY A 454 -25.18 20.50 -13.24
C GLY A 454 -24.13 19.81 -12.32
N PRO A 455 -23.32 20.61 -11.60
CA PRO A 455 -22.29 20.06 -10.72
C PRO A 455 -22.81 19.69 -9.32
N GLU A 456 -24.01 20.13 -8.95
CA GLU A 456 -24.57 19.95 -7.60
C GLU A 456 -25.27 18.58 -7.49
N ASP A 457 -24.82 17.74 -6.57
CA ASP A 457 -25.34 16.40 -6.25
C ASP A 457 -25.52 15.50 -7.49
N ASN A 458 -24.66 15.68 -8.50
CA ASN A 458 -24.73 15.02 -9.79
C ASN A 458 -23.40 14.35 -10.15
N ILE A 459 -23.48 13.28 -10.93
CA ILE A 459 -22.33 12.57 -11.48
C ILE A 459 -22.34 12.70 -12.98
N VAL A 460 -21.26 13.25 -13.55
CA VAL A 460 -21.07 13.35 -15.00
C VAL A 460 -19.84 12.52 -15.40
N ALA A 461 -20.10 11.39 -16.02
CA ALA A 461 -19.07 10.55 -16.63
C ALA A 461 -18.80 10.98 -18.08
N THR A 462 -17.54 10.92 -18.51
CA THR A 462 -17.14 11.37 -19.85
C THR A 462 -16.16 10.40 -20.50
N THR A 463 -16.29 10.20 -21.82
CA THR A 463 -15.31 9.45 -22.62
C THR A 463 -15.18 10.07 -24.02
N LEU A 464 -14.03 9.84 -24.68
CA LEU A 464 -13.80 10.23 -26.07
C LEU A 464 -13.86 9.00 -26.96
N VAL A 465 -14.65 9.09 -28.04
CA VAL A 465 -14.81 8.04 -29.03
C VAL A 465 -14.49 8.55 -30.43
N TRP A 466 -14.14 7.64 -31.32
CA TRP A 466 -13.89 7.89 -32.71
C TRP A 466 -14.92 7.15 -33.55
N VAL A 467 -15.77 7.89 -34.28
CA VAL A 467 -16.60 7.29 -35.33
C VAL A 467 -15.70 7.13 -36.54
N THR A 468 -15.21 5.93 -36.78
CA THR A 468 -14.21 5.67 -37.82
C THR A 468 -14.13 4.17 -38.15
N ARG A 469 -13.73 3.87 -39.39
CA ARG A 469 -13.38 2.53 -39.85
C ARG A 469 -11.86 2.26 -39.77
N LEU A 470 -11.06 3.18 -39.22
CA LEU A 470 -9.64 3.00 -39.09
C LEU A 470 -9.27 2.38 -37.74
N ALA A 471 -8.42 1.39 -37.77
CA ALA A 471 -7.71 0.90 -36.60
C ALA A 471 -6.19 1.00 -36.84
N VAL A 472 -5.46 1.35 -35.78
CA VAL A 472 -4.01 1.50 -35.82
C VAL A 472 -3.39 0.46 -34.90
N VAL A 473 -2.64 -0.48 -35.49
CA VAL A 473 -1.89 -1.49 -34.76
C VAL A 473 -0.44 -1.03 -34.71
N GLN A 474 0.01 -0.59 -33.52
CA GLN A 474 1.39 -0.15 -33.32
C GLN A 474 2.28 -1.31 -32.87
N ARG A 475 3.45 -1.43 -33.48
CA ARG A 475 4.52 -2.28 -32.98
C ARG A 475 5.27 -1.51 -31.91
N ILE A 476 5.33 -2.08 -30.72
CA ILE A 476 6.10 -1.55 -29.61
C ILE A 476 7.36 -2.39 -29.47
N ASP A 477 8.51 -1.84 -29.85
CA ASP A 477 9.78 -2.47 -29.52
C ASP A 477 10.11 -2.16 -28.06
N VAL A 478 9.92 -3.16 -27.17
CA VAL A 478 10.06 -3.05 -25.70
C VAL A 478 11.54 -3.02 -25.27
N PHE A 479 12.49 -3.08 -26.19
CA PHE A 479 13.91 -3.09 -25.84
C PHE A 479 14.41 -1.67 -25.56
N PRO A 480 14.79 -1.35 -24.30
CA PRO A 480 15.42 -0.08 -23.99
C PRO A 480 16.72 0.06 -24.78
N GLY A 481 16.86 1.14 -25.52
CA GLY A 481 18.10 1.49 -26.22
C GLY A 481 18.02 1.60 -27.74
N ALA A 482 16.99 1.07 -28.37
CA ALA A 482 16.72 1.36 -29.77
C ALA A 482 15.73 2.53 -29.83
N GLY A 483 16.20 3.77 -29.92
CA GLY A 483 15.39 4.88 -30.42
C GLY A 483 15.02 4.60 -31.89
N GLY A 484 14.24 3.55 -32.09
CA GLY A 484 13.77 3.16 -33.41
C GLY A 484 12.53 3.94 -33.82
N PRO A 485 12.16 3.94 -35.09
CA PRO A 485 10.93 4.55 -35.58
C PRO A 485 9.71 3.89 -34.94
N LEU A 486 8.62 4.63 -34.82
CA LEU A 486 7.32 4.02 -34.56
C LEU A 486 6.85 3.34 -35.85
N ALA A 487 6.57 2.06 -35.77
CA ALA A 487 6.09 1.28 -36.90
C ALA A 487 4.77 0.60 -36.56
N GLY A 488 3.97 0.30 -37.58
CA GLY A 488 2.72 -0.38 -37.39
C GLY A 488 1.92 -0.55 -38.68
N HIS A 489 0.66 -0.94 -38.52
CA HIS A 489 -0.28 -1.10 -39.62
C HIS A 489 -1.54 -0.29 -39.40
N VAL A 490 -2.08 0.25 -40.48
CA VAL A 490 -3.40 0.82 -40.54
C VAL A 490 -4.31 -0.19 -41.24
N VAL A 491 -5.37 -0.57 -40.55
CA VAL A 491 -6.34 -1.55 -41.08
C VAL A 491 -7.78 -1.01 -40.97
N ASP A 492 -8.66 -1.54 -41.77
CA ASP A 492 -10.09 -1.34 -41.60
C ASP A 492 -10.56 -2.07 -40.34
N SER A 493 -11.17 -1.36 -39.40
CA SER A 493 -11.52 -1.86 -38.06
C SER A 493 -12.56 -2.97 -38.06
N SER A 494 -13.34 -3.10 -39.15
CA SER A 494 -14.39 -4.12 -39.23
C SER A 494 -13.93 -5.40 -39.93
N SER A 495 -13.04 -5.28 -40.92
CA SER A 495 -12.59 -6.40 -41.75
C SER A 495 -11.15 -6.84 -41.51
N GLY A 496 -10.33 -6.01 -40.83
CA GLY A 496 -8.88 -6.23 -40.69
C GLY A 496 -8.08 -6.03 -41.98
N VAL A 497 -8.72 -5.63 -43.07
CA VAL A 497 -8.04 -5.43 -44.38
C VAL A 497 -7.10 -4.22 -44.28
N PRO A 498 -5.87 -4.33 -44.80
CA PRO A 498 -4.92 -3.23 -44.82
C PRO A 498 -5.46 -2.01 -45.56
N VAL A 499 -5.20 -0.81 -45.03
CA VAL A 499 -5.54 0.45 -45.64
C VAL A 499 -4.30 1.09 -46.26
N ALA A 500 -4.15 0.92 -47.57
CA ALA A 500 -3.07 1.56 -48.33
C ALA A 500 -3.33 3.04 -48.55
N GLY A 501 -2.29 3.86 -48.61
CA GLY A 501 -2.37 5.29 -48.86
C GLY A 501 -2.94 6.13 -47.71
N ALA A 502 -3.08 5.58 -46.52
CA ALA A 502 -3.44 6.34 -45.35
C ALA A 502 -2.31 7.29 -44.94
N THR A 503 -2.64 8.53 -44.59
CA THR A 503 -1.67 9.51 -44.07
C THR A 503 -1.49 9.30 -42.59
N VAL A 504 -0.24 9.10 -42.16
CA VAL A 504 0.16 8.97 -40.75
C VAL A 504 1.04 10.16 -40.39
N GLN A 505 0.57 11.02 -39.51
CA GLN A 505 1.26 12.22 -39.05
C GLN A 505 1.61 12.10 -37.56
N ALA A 506 2.87 12.32 -37.21
CA ALA A 506 3.28 12.44 -35.84
C ALA A 506 2.96 13.82 -35.27
N PHE A 507 2.52 13.87 -34.02
CA PHE A 507 2.49 15.08 -33.19
C PHE A 507 3.44 14.85 -32.03
N VAL A 508 4.41 15.74 -31.87
CA VAL A 508 5.50 15.61 -30.91
C VAL A 508 5.37 16.68 -29.84
N GLN A 509 5.47 16.29 -28.58
CA GLN A 509 5.37 17.22 -27.45
C GLN A 509 6.52 18.25 -27.52
N SER A 510 6.20 19.54 -27.40
CA SER A 510 7.17 20.64 -27.37
C SER A 510 8.02 20.56 -26.09
N GLN A 511 9.23 21.12 -26.14
CA GLN A 511 10.08 21.28 -24.94
C GLN A 511 9.69 22.55 -24.16
N ASN A 512 8.89 23.43 -24.73
CA ASN A 512 8.49 24.70 -24.15
C ASN A 512 6.98 24.72 -23.86
N GLY A 513 6.61 25.46 -22.83
CA GLY A 513 5.22 25.61 -22.42
C GLY A 513 4.89 24.87 -21.12
N SER A 514 3.80 25.25 -20.49
CA SER A 514 3.30 24.60 -19.27
C SER A 514 1.76 24.62 -19.28
N PRO A 515 1.11 23.53 -19.62
CA PRO A 515 1.67 22.25 -20.13
C PRO A 515 2.25 22.40 -21.55
N PRO A 516 3.24 21.57 -21.94
CA PRO A 516 3.88 21.66 -23.23
C PRO A 516 2.93 21.18 -24.35
N PRO A 517 2.71 21.99 -25.42
CA PRO A 517 1.83 21.64 -26.53
C PRO A 517 2.43 20.53 -27.40
N PHE A 518 1.57 19.87 -28.21
CA PHE A 518 2.03 18.96 -29.25
C PHE A 518 2.04 19.69 -30.60
N GLU A 519 3.15 19.58 -31.29
CA GLU A 519 3.42 20.21 -32.58
C GLU A 519 3.46 19.16 -33.71
N PRO A 520 3.01 19.52 -34.95
CA PRO A 520 3.12 18.60 -36.07
C PRO A 520 4.58 18.24 -36.37
N GLY A 521 4.84 16.94 -36.47
CA GLY A 521 6.12 16.35 -36.83
C GLY A 521 6.10 15.71 -38.23
N ALA A 522 6.85 14.61 -38.37
CA ALA A 522 6.95 13.85 -39.62
C ALA A 522 5.58 13.33 -40.09
N THR A 523 5.46 13.18 -41.40
CA THR A 523 4.28 12.60 -42.06
C THR A 523 4.74 11.52 -43.05
N VAL A 524 4.09 10.37 -43.03
CA VAL A 524 4.31 9.25 -43.95
C VAL A 524 2.98 8.74 -44.50
N THR A 525 3.05 7.91 -45.54
CA THR A 525 1.87 7.28 -46.15
C THR A 525 2.05 5.75 -46.02
N THR A 526 0.99 5.03 -45.70
CA THR A 526 1.02 3.56 -45.61
C THR A 526 1.21 2.93 -46.99
N ASP A 527 1.94 1.84 -47.05
CA ASP A 527 2.15 1.02 -48.26
C ASP A 527 0.94 0.11 -48.58
N ALA A 528 1.12 -0.83 -49.53
CA ALA A 528 0.06 -1.75 -49.99
C ALA A 528 -0.42 -2.70 -48.83
N ASP A 529 0.44 -2.99 -47.89
CA ASP A 529 0.13 -3.83 -46.72
C ASP A 529 -0.38 -3.01 -45.54
N GLY A 530 -0.67 -1.72 -45.76
CA GLY A 530 -1.10 -0.80 -44.69
C GLY A 530 0.04 -0.47 -43.70
N PHE A 531 1.28 -0.87 -43.98
CA PHE A 531 2.40 -0.65 -43.08
C PHE A 531 2.91 0.79 -43.15
N TYR A 532 3.30 1.31 -42.00
CA TYR A 532 3.99 2.59 -41.87
C TYR A 532 5.20 2.47 -40.94
N GLU A 533 6.20 3.31 -41.19
CA GLU A 533 7.32 3.53 -40.29
C GLU A 533 7.62 5.03 -40.28
N ILE A 534 7.59 5.63 -39.06
CA ILE A 534 7.74 7.06 -38.87
C ILE A 534 8.84 7.35 -37.85
N ALA A 535 9.81 8.19 -38.24
CA ALA A 535 10.87 8.63 -37.36
C ALA A 535 10.29 9.52 -36.22
N ILE A 536 10.72 9.27 -34.99
CA ILE A 536 10.32 10.05 -33.82
C ILE A 536 11.56 10.53 -33.04
N GLU A 537 11.38 11.60 -32.28
CA GLU A 537 12.43 12.08 -31.37
C GLU A 537 12.41 11.29 -30.07
N PRO A 538 13.55 10.72 -29.65
CA PRO A 538 13.65 10.05 -28.36
C PRO A 538 13.29 11.00 -27.19
N ARG A 539 12.77 10.43 -26.10
CA ARG A 539 12.43 11.14 -24.84
C ARG A 539 11.31 12.19 -24.97
N ARG A 540 10.61 12.22 -26.09
CA ARG A 540 9.45 13.10 -26.27
C ARG A 540 8.20 12.28 -26.48
N GLU A 541 7.11 12.68 -25.83
CA GLU A 541 5.82 12.07 -26.09
C GLU A 541 5.41 12.35 -27.54
N THR A 542 5.05 11.29 -28.23
CA THR A 542 4.61 11.34 -29.63
C THR A 542 3.27 10.65 -29.75
N LEU A 543 2.35 11.29 -30.47
CA LEU A 543 1.03 10.77 -30.83
C LEU A 543 0.94 10.71 -32.34
N LEU A 544 0.27 9.69 -32.88
CA LEU A 544 0.05 9.55 -34.32
C LEU A 544 -1.42 9.91 -34.65
N GLN A 545 -1.62 10.80 -35.60
CA GLN A 545 -2.89 10.99 -36.29
C GLN A 545 -2.87 10.17 -37.58
N VAL A 546 -3.90 9.38 -37.81
CA VAL A 546 -4.06 8.63 -39.06
C VAL A 546 -5.33 9.11 -39.77
N LYS A 547 -5.23 9.37 -41.06
CA LYS A 547 -6.34 9.77 -41.95
C LYS A 547 -6.34 8.95 -43.20
N ALA A 548 -7.54 8.54 -43.64
CA ALA A 548 -7.73 7.91 -44.93
C ALA A 548 -9.15 8.24 -45.46
N THR A 549 -9.28 8.26 -46.78
CA THR A 549 -10.62 8.36 -47.42
C THR A 549 -11.10 6.93 -47.74
N LEU A 550 -12.20 6.53 -47.09
CA LEU A 550 -12.85 5.25 -47.31
C LEU A 550 -14.30 5.51 -47.77
N ASP A 551 -14.70 4.93 -48.89
CA ASP A 551 -16.04 5.09 -49.48
C ASP A 551 -16.48 6.55 -49.62
N GLY A 552 -15.55 7.45 -49.97
CA GLY A 552 -15.80 8.88 -50.16
C GLY A 552 -15.87 9.72 -48.88
N ALA A 553 -15.75 9.14 -47.72
CA ALA A 553 -15.69 9.85 -46.44
C ALA A 553 -14.27 9.87 -45.87
N VAL A 554 -13.88 10.98 -45.23
CA VAL A 554 -12.62 11.09 -44.53
C VAL A 554 -12.76 10.51 -43.13
N HIS A 555 -12.07 9.44 -42.86
CA HIS A 555 -11.95 8.83 -41.57
C HIS A 555 -10.65 9.28 -40.88
N GLU A 556 -10.70 9.46 -39.57
CA GLU A 556 -9.50 9.77 -38.77
C GLU A 556 -9.53 9.05 -37.42
N ILE A 557 -8.36 8.82 -36.89
CA ILE A 557 -8.15 8.32 -35.53
C ILE A 557 -6.80 8.84 -35.01
N ALA A 558 -6.67 9.01 -33.69
CA ALA A 558 -5.40 9.30 -33.05
C ALA A 558 -4.97 8.17 -32.12
N SER A 559 -3.68 7.88 -32.08
CA SER A 559 -3.11 6.96 -31.09
C SER A 559 -3.03 7.61 -29.71
N ASP A 560 -2.73 6.82 -28.67
CA ASP A 560 -2.34 7.38 -27.39
C ASP A 560 -0.92 7.96 -27.47
N PRO A 561 -0.62 9.01 -26.67
CA PRO A 561 0.73 9.52 -26.54
C PRO A 561 1.70 8.44 -26.05
N ARG A 562 2.87 8.39 -26.67
CA ARG A 562 3.93 7.44 -26.30
C ARG A 562 5.25 8.17 -26.22
N ALA A 563 6.00 7.95 -25.15
CA ALA A 563 7.39 8.35 -25.05
C ALA A 563 8.29 7.12 -25.28
N VAL A 564 9.23 7.25 -26.24
CA VAL A 564 10.28 6.24 -26.41
C VAL A 564 11.46 6.69 -25.55
N TRP A 565 11.70 5.99 -24.46
CA TRP A 565 12.81 6.26 -23.58
C TRP A 565 14.07 5.63 -24.13
N GLN A 566 15.02 6.47 -24.54
CA GLN A 566 16.37 6.02 -24.84
C GLN A 566 17.12 5.91 -23.51
N GLN A 567 17.43 4.69 -23.08
CA GLN A 567 18.42 4.50 -22.01
C GLN A 567 19.81 4.73 -22.60
N ASP A 568 20.57 5.62 -21.96
CA ASP A 568 21.99 5.89 -22.32
C ASP A 568 22.93 4.73 -21.91
N GLN A 569 22.41 3.51 -21.81
CA GLN A 569 23.25 2.33 -21.57
C GLN A 569 23.88 1.86 -22.87
N PRO A 570 25.17 1.48 -22.86
CA PRO A 570 25.83 0.98 -24.03
C PRO A 570 25.01 -0.20 -24.58
N GLN A 571 24.64 -0.09 -25.84
CA GLN A 571 23.85 -1.11 -26.55
C GLN A 571 24.61 -2.44 -26.70
N GLN A 572 25.92 -2.36 -26.50
CA GLN A 572 26.82 -3.49 -26.47
C GLN A 572 27.40 -3.63 -25.07
N HIS A 573 27.07 -4.70 -24.38
CA HIS A 573 27.60 -5.00 -23.06
C HIS A 573 27.87 -6.51 -22.92
N ALA A 574 28.78 -6.82 -22.02
CA ALA A 574 28.94 -8.19 -21.56
C ALA A 574 27.82 -8.49 -20.57
N SER A 575 27.01 -9.49 -20.83
CA SER A 575 26.01 -10.04 -19.92
C SER A 575 26.43 -11.42 -19.45
N PHE A 576 26.04 -11.76 -18.24
CA PHE A 576 26.27 -13.09 -17.72
C PHE A 576 24.98 -13.68 -17.13
N ILE A 577 24.89 -14.99 -17.21
CA ILE A 577 23.87 -15.77 -16.52
C ILE A 577 24.62 -16.68 -15.54
N LEU A 578 24.26 -16.65 -14.27
CA LEU A 578 24.80 -17.54 -13.25
C LEU A 578 23.67 -18.43 -12.74
N MET A 579 23.91 -19.73 -12.68
CA MET A 579 22.94 -20.73 -12.25
C MET A 579 23.59 -21.61 -11.19
N ALA A 580 22.86 -21.91 -10.13
CA ALA A 580 23.21 -22.92 -9.16
C ALA A 580 22.46 -24.22 -9.45
N ASP A 581 22.96 -25.34 -8.95
CA ASP A 581 22.33 -26.66 -9.08
C ASP A 581 20.98 -26.75 -8.36
N ARG A 582 20.75 -25.86 -7.36
CA ARG A 582 19.49 -25.69 -6.60
C ARG A 582 19.35 -24.24 -6.16
N GLY A 583 18.11 -23.84 -5.89
CA GLY A 583 17.80 -22.53 -5.29
C GLY A 583 18.03 -22.48 -3.77
N ILE A 584 18.07 -23.63 -3.09
CA ILE A 584 18.21 -23.72 -1.62
C ILE A 584 19.25 -24.77 -1.28
N HIS A 585 20.17 -24.39 -0.39
CA HIS A 585 21.21 -25.26 0.15
C HIS A 585 21.25 -25.15 1.69
N ARG A 586 21.63 -26.22 2.35
CA ARG A 586 21.87 -26.22 3.82
C ARG A 586 23.33 -25.93 4.12
N PRO A 587 23.64 -25.37 5.32
CA PRO A 587 25.02 -25.30 5.81
C PRO A 587 25.72 -26.66 5.71
N GLY A 588 26.98 -26.65 5.30
CA GLY A 588 27.79 -27.87 5.06
C GLY A 588 27.59 -28.50 3.68
N GLN A 589 26.65 -28.08 2.87
CA GLN A 589 26.44 -28.59 1.52
C GLN A 589 27.35 -27.87 0.49
N ILE A 590 27.54 -28.51 -0.66
CA ILE A 590 28.28 -27.96 -1.79
C ILE A 590 27.28 -27.36 -2.77
N VAL A 591 27.46 -26.06 -3.09
CA VAL A 591 26.81 -25.37 -4.20
C VAL A 591 27.62 -25.62 -5.46
N ARG A 592 27.01 -26.18 -6.49
CA ARG A 592 27.60 -26.25 -7.82
C ARG A 592 27.00 -25.18 -8.69
N TYR A 593 27.85 -24.42 -9.35
CA TYR A 593 27.40 -23.32 -10.19
C TYR A 593 27.92 -23.42 -11.62
N LYS A 594 27.17 -22.84 -12.54
CA LYS A 594 27.57 -22.65 -13.92
C LYS A 594 27.27 -21.22 -14.35
N GLY A 595 28.22 -20.56 -14.98
CA GLY A 595 28.06 -19.26 -15.57
C GLY A 595 28.21 -19.30 -17.09
N ILE A 596 27.54 -18.40 -17.78
CA ILE A 596 27.66 -18.16 -19.21
C ILE A 596 27.89 -16.67 -19.40
N LEU A 597 28.99 -16.29 -20.05
CA LEU A 597 29.32 -14.92 -20.41
C LEU A 597 29.12 -14.71 -21.91
N ALA A 598 28.31 -13.73 -22.24
CA ALA A 598 28.03 -13.40 -23.63
C ALA A 598 28.16 -11.90 -23.89
N HIS A 599 28.61 -11.53 -25.06
CA HIS A 599 28.47 -10.19 -25.60
C HIS A 599 27.05 -10.06 -26.15
N THR A 600 26.30 -9.09 -25.68
CA THR A 600 24.93 -8.81 -26.11
C THR A 600 24.93 -7.54 -26.95
N ASP A 601 24.48 -7.63 -28.19
CA ASP A 601 24.13 -6.50 -29.02
C ASP A 601 22.59 -6.41 -29.09
N ARG A 602 22.03 -5.52 -28.27
CA ARG A 602 20.58 -5.37 -28.17
C ARG A 602 19.92 -4.79 -29.42
N THR A 603 20.69 -4.03 -30.24
CA THR A 603 20.15 -3.47 -31.47
C THR A 603 19.92 -4.51 -32.54
N LYS A 604 20.73 -5.57 -32.52
CA LYS A 604 20.68 -6.67 -33.52
C LYS A 604 20.02 -7.91 -32.96
N GLY A 605 19.68 -7.93 -31.64
CA GLY A 605 19.15 -9.14 -30.97
C GLY A 605 20.17 -10.29 -30.99
N VAL A 606 21.47 -10.01 -31.01
CA VAL A 606 22.50 -11.02 -31.17
C VAL A 606 23.25 -11.22 -29.86
N TYR A 607 23.44 -12.50 -29.51
CA TYR A 607 24.30 -12.95 -28.42
C TYR A 607 25.49 -13.69 -28.98
N ARG A 608 26.68 -13.30 -28.54
CA ARG A 608 27.95 -14.01 -28.93
C ARG A 608 28.67 -14.47 -27.67
N ALA A 609 29.02 -15.75 -27.60
CA ALA A 609 29.80 -16.28 -26.50
C ALA A 609 31.14 -15.54 -26.39
N LEU A 610 31.52 -15.19 -25.18
CA LEU A 610 32.83 -14.59 -24.88
C LEU A 610 33.75 -15.69 -24.34
N ALA A 611 34.52 -16.27 -25.24
CA ALA A 611 35.54 -17.28 -24.94
C ALA A 611 36.80 -16.64 -24.33
N ASP A 612 37.56 -17.42 -23.57
CA ASP A 612 38.90 -17.10 -23.03
C ASP A 612 38.89 -15.79 -22.19
N ARG A 613 37.81 -15.52 -21.46
CA ARG A 613 37.70 -14.36 -20.59
C ARG A 613 37.89 -14.76 -19.13
N ALA A 614 38.77 -14.04 -18.45
CA ALA A 614 38.93 -14.16 -17.00
C ALA A 614 37.67 -13.56 -16.31
N VAL A 615 37.09 -14.33 -15.42
CA VAL A 615 35.96 -13.94 -14.55
C VAL A 615 36.31 -14.28 -13.11
N SER A 616 35.70 -13.58 -12.18
CA SER A 616 35.84 -13.86 -10.73
C SER A 616 34.49 -14.12 -10.14
N VAL A 617 34.30 -15.31 -9.58
CA VAL A 617 33.07 -15.66 -8.83
C VAL A 617 33.33 -15.43 -7.36
N THR A 618 32.53 -14.55 -6.77
CA THR A 618 32.64 -14.20 -5.35
C THR A 618 31.41 -14.69 -4.61
N PHE A 619 31.64 -15.47 -3.55
CA PHE A 619 30.58 -15.88 -2.63
C PHE A 619 30.56 -14.93 -1.44
N ARG A 620 29.38 -14.36 -1.17
CA ARG A 620 29.16 -13.45 -0.04
C ARG A 620 28.03 -13.99 0.82
N ASP A 621 28.19 -13.90 2.14
CA ASP A 621 27.11 -14.21 3.07
C ASP A 621 26.00 -13.13 3.05
N ALA A 622 24.91 -13.35 3.77
CA ALA A 622 23.80 -12.42 3.85
C ALA A 622 24.19 -11.02 4.40
N ASN A 623 25.35 -10.90 5.04
CA ASN A 623 25.93 -9.62 5.49
C ASN A 623 26.83 -8.95 4.46
N GLY A 624 26.95 -9.53 3.25
CA GLY A 624 27.82 -9.06 2.21
C GLY A 624 29.32 -9.35 2.43
N ARG A 625 29.66 -10.13 3.47
CA ARG A 625 31.04 -10.52 3.77
C ARG A 625 31.51 -11.52 2.72
N GLU A 626 32.65 -11.25 2.10
CA GLU A 626 33.27 -12.17 1.17
C GLU A 626 33.81 -13.42 1.90
N LEU A 627 33.30 -14.58 1.53
CA LEU A 627 33.70 -15.88 2.06
C LEU A 627 34.68 -16.60 1.16
N SER A 628 34.56 -16.42 -0.14
CA SER A 628 35.44 -17.03 -1.13
C SER A 628 35.43 -16.23 -2.42
N ARG A 629 36.57 -16.20 -3.08
CA ARG A 629 36.75 -15.63 -4.42
C ARG A 629 37.47 -16.64 -5.31
N GLN A 630 36.81 -17.05 -6.37
CA GLN A 630 37.32 -18.09 -7.28
C GLN A 630 37.55 -17.51 -8.67
N PRO A 631 38.79 -17.44 -9.13
CA PRO A 631 39.10 -17.07 -10.52
C PRO A 631 38.68 -18.22 -11.46
N GLN A 632 38.04 -17.86 -12.57
CA GLN A 632 37.58 -18.77 -13.60
C GLN A 632 37.97 -18.22 -14.97
N THR A 633 37.95 -19.08 -16.01
CA THR A 633 38.13 -18.67 -17.40
C THR A 633 37.02 -19.29 -18.23
N THR A 634 36.38 -18.50 -19.07
CA THR A 634 35.35 -19.00 -19.98
C THR A 634 35.91 -19.88 -21.06
N ASN A 635 35.24 -20.97 -21.37
CA ASN A 635 35.58 -21.86 -22.48
C ASN A 635 35.11 -21.32 -23.86
N ALA A 636 35.25 -22.09 -24.92
CA ALA A 636 34.86 -21.72 -26.29
C ALA A 636 33.38 -21.33 -26.43
N THR A 637 32.51 -21.81 -25.56
CA THR A 637 31.06 -21.45 -25.51
C THR A 637 30.75 -20.33 -24.53
N GLY A 638 31.77 -19.63 -24.00
CA GLY A 638 31.58 -18.57 -23.01
C GLY A 638 31.19 -19.06 -21.63
N SER A 639 31.21 -20.36 -21.35
CA SER A 639 30.79 -20.91 -20.08
C SER A 639 31.94 -21.23 -19.15
N PHE A 640 31.65 -21.19 -17.85
CA PHE A 640 32.51 -21.58 -16.74
C PHE A 640 31.69 -22.28 -15.67
N HIS A 641 32.32 -23.05 -14.79
CA HIS A 641 31.66 -23.73 -13.71
C HIS A 641 32.61 -23.91 -12.51
N GLY A 642 32.01 -24.14 -11.37
CA GLY A 642 32.78 -24.41 -10.16
C GLY A 642 31.87 -24.90 -9.03
N GLU A 643 32.47 -25.04 -7.86
CA GLU A 643 31.75 -25.43 -6.65
C GLU A 643 32.25 -24.65 -5.44
N PHE A 644 31.35 -24.47 -4.46
CA PHE A 644 31.62 -23.80 -3.22
C PHE A 644 31.03 -24.59 -2.07
N ALA A 645 31.85 -24.92 -1.07
CA ALA A 645 31.40 -25.58 0.15
C ALA A 645 30.89 -24.53 1.15
N ILE A 646 29.60 -24.56 1.45
CA ILE A 646 29.01 -23.69 2.47
C ILE A 646 29.57 -24.09 3.82
N PRO A 647 30.13 -23.17 4.64
CA PRO A 647 30.59 -23.50 5.98
C PRO A 647 29.46 -24.12 6.82
N SER A 648 29.80 -25.14 7.64
CA SER A 648 28.81 -25.83 8.47
C SER A 648 28.18 -24.93 9.54
N GLY A 649 28.84 -23.86 9.94
CA GLY A 649 28.33 -22.85 10.87
C GLY A 649 27.70 -21.63 10.15
N ALA A 650 27.47 -21.69 8.83
CA ALA A 650 26.85 -20.61 8.11
C ALA A 650 25.35 -20.55 8.42
N LEU A 651 24.87 -19.34 8.69
CA LEU A 651 23.46 -19.10 8.96
C LEU A 651 22.65 -19.05 7.67
N PRO A 652 21.37 -19.44 7.72
CA PRO A 652 20.48 -19.32 6.55
C PRO A 652 20.34 -17.87 6.10
N GLY A 653 20.25 -17.65 4.79
CA GLY A 653 20.07 -16.32 4.21
C GLY A 653 20.34 -16.32 2.70
N GLN A 654 20.20 -15.16 2.07
CA GLN A 654 20.54 -14.98 0.66
C GLN A 654 22.06 -14.78 0.53
N TRP A 655 22.67 -15.58 -0.33
CA TRP A 655 24.12 -15.62 -0.59
C TRP A 655 24.43 -15.16 -1.99
#